data_a9dbcb68557030b7bc75f0df0a39c3f1
#
_entry.id   a9dbcb68557030b7bc75f0df0a39c3f1
#
_cell.length_a   1.000
_cell.length_b   1.000
_cell.length_c   1.000
_cell.angle_alpha   90.00
_cell.angle_beta   90.00
_cell.angle_gamma   90.00
#
_symmetry.space_group_name_H-M   'P 1'
#
loop_
_entity.id
_entity.type
_entity.pdbx_description
1 polymer ?
#
loop_
_entity_poly.entity_id
_entity_poly.type
_entity_poly.pdbx_seq_one_letter_code
_entity_poly.pdbx_strand_id
1 'polypeptide(L)'
;LRRSVLAIALGLALLQISNTSTAAGEQAAEIRRQYHVPAGNLADAITEFGRQSHLMISFGSEVTAGRRSDGLNGEYTARQGLQILLDNSNLEAVQNADGAYVLRTRMKPSAEASAKERGAFGLPTVYVTDENALEPGRQIISARAIADTPTANHSLTEIVAMNPAVRLNSKAGSSLMRGSMDVEDISFHGASPYQNLFQIDGMDATNNINPANHNTSLQIGNISSNSQAYFVDTSLLGEVRVYDSNIPVEYGRFNGGVVDATLKRATGKNSFEFSYRKSGSNLSEQKISNYDKTNYELGKSEYTPKWKKDFYSMSMDRMLSDNVGLVLGVSRRESTIQRASYVSGNASLDGIENHHDTVDNFMAKLTWWKNAGTTSDLTLKYSQRASERNDSFYRNTRWTNNHDAIGFAWNLDHRLNAANLNVKVGWDRFNDSRNSDSNEFITHFFEAVGGMPSYTISGGGYGKEEKNKDAWSVSSKLVFDTFNTGPLEHSVYIGADAQWANVHFQRYEDSYSYQLRHLANGTLQERSKTQYLPGVVDLSYQSMGLYAADKIRWDRFSLTPSARLDRDNFLNNFNLSPRVRADWDVFGNQQTILTAGTARYYGTNILDLALRERISLMKRSLLTSTGAPSTVVTVPTVTNYRDLKTPYNDELSLAWTQELAGLRSVLSFVHRDGKDQINLRTVNNTATYNNNGVSSTDTVGLSLTNSQPWKFADGSWRSILTLSHSKYSTNNNLVDGYDGSLNNGLIYYNGVLIDSSQRPPNNFNQPSFVRMQLNGAWDQYGLRWNNQINWRSSRQDVFQLANKNGLPNFVDGTIAAYWTWDASFLYRPTFYKNLEFEVDVLNVLNKTPALTATIPTSTTDRSQYANGREIWLQMTYRF
;
A
#
# COMPACT_ATOMS: atom_id res chain seq x y z
N LEU A 1 -8.03 18.53 20.52
CA LEU A 1 -8.54 18.19 19.17
C LEU A 1 -8.50 16.69 18.88
N ARG A 2 -7.44 15.94 19.33
CA ARG A 2 -7.24 14.51 19.03
C ARG A 2 -8.30 13.56 19.62
N ARG A 3 -8.84 13.86 20.80
CA ARG A 3 -9.94 13.09 21.44
C ARG A 3 -11.34 13.56 21.03
N SER A 4 -11.45 14.77 20.46
CA SER A 4 -12.73 15.39 20.13
C SER A 4 -13.32 14.95 18.78
N VAL A 5 -12.51 14.58 17.81
CA VAL A 5 -13.00 14.18 16.46
C VAL A 5 -13.72 12.83 16.51
N LEU A 6 -13.19 11.86 17.27
CA LEU A 6 -13.84 10.57 17.45
C LEU A 6 -15.14 10.68 18.26
N ALA A 7 -15.15 11.58 19.27
CA ALA A 7 -16.34 11.84 20.09
C ALA A 7 -17.45 12.56 19.31
N ILE A 8 -17.10 13.46 18.38
CA ILE A 8 -18.06 14.15 17.52
C ILE A 8 -18.65 13.19 16.47
N ALA A 9 -17.85 12.31 15.89
CA ALA A 9 -18.33 11.31 14.94
C ALA A 9 -19.25 10.27 15.61
N LEU A 10 -18.92 9.82 16.84
CA LEU A 10 -19.79 8.96 17.64
C LEU A 10 -21.05 9.70 18.12
N GLY A 11 -20.95 10.98 18.49
CA GLY A 11 -22.09 11.79 18.93
C GLY A 11 -23.12 12.06 17.82
N LEU A 12 -22.67 12.31 16.60
CA LEU A 12 -23.54 12.50 15.44
C LEU A 12 -24.22 11.19 14.97
N ALA A 13 -23.55 10.03 15.14
CA ALA A 13 -24.12 8.73 14.84
C ALA A 13 -25.18 8.30 15.87
N LEU A 14 -25.03 8.66 17.15
CA LEU A 14 -25.96 8.32 18.22
C LEU A 14 -27.23 9.21 18.24
N LEU A 15 -27.18 10.42 17.70
CA LEU A 15 -28.33 11.33 17.62
C LEU A 15 -29.40 10.92 16.59
N GLN A 16 -29.14 9.92 15.75
CA GLN A 16 -30.06 9.44 14.71
C GLN A 16 -30.76 8.11 15.07
N ILE A 17 -30.53 7.55 16.26
CA ILE A 17 -31.10 6.24 16.68
C ILE A 17 -32.56 6.36 17.20
N SER A 18 -33.13 7.57 17.28
CA SER A 18 -34.44 7.79 17.94
C SER A 18 -35.64 7.89 17.01
N ASN A 19 -35.64 7.28 15.82
CA ASN A 19 -36.91 7.07 15.12
C ASN A 19 -37.06 5.62 14.65
N THR A 20 -37.70 4.91 15.51
CA THR A 20 -38.00 3.49 15.40
C THR A 20 -39.22 3.20 14.58
N SER A 21 -39.14 1.96 14.15
CA SER A 21 -40.21 0.97 13.99
C SER A 21 -40.87 0.98 12.63
N THR A 22 -41.01 -0.11 12.01
CA THR A 22 -41.47 -1.45 12.38
C THR A 22 -40.96 -2.46 11.40
N ALA A 23 -40.44 -3.56 11.91
CA ALA A 23 -40.17 -4.76 11.11
C ALA A 23 -41.50 -5.41 10.71
N ALA A 24 -41.72 -5.59 9.43
CA ALA A 24 -42.58 -6.60 8.91
C ALA A 24 -41.83 -7.30 7.80
N GLY A 25 -41.51 -8.59 8.06
CA GLY A 25 -41.00 -9.47 7.03
C GLY A 25 -42.06 -9.67 5.97
N GLU A 26 -41.71 -9.31 4.74
CA GLU A 26 -42.35 -9.78 3.53
C GLU A 26 -41.33 -9.77 2.43
N GLN A 27 -41.30 -10.83 1.66
CA GLN A 27 -40.62 -10.84 0.35
C GLN A 27 -40.95 -9.50 -0.33
N ALA A 28 -39.96 -8.64 -0.52
CA ALA A 28 -40.16 -7.38 -1.19
C ALA A 28 -40.65 -7.71 -2.61
N ALA A 29 -41.96 -7.66 -2.81
CA ALA A 29 -42.56 -7.57 -4.12
C ALA A 29 -41.86 -6.39 -4.78
N GLU A 30 -41.20 -6.60 -5.95
CA GLU A 30 -40.46 -5.57 -6.66
C GLU A 30 -41.41 -4.39 -6.88
N ILE A 31 -41.17 -3.29 -6.21
CA ILE A 31 -42.02 -2.08 -6.24
C ILE A 31 -42.00 -1.56 -7.67
N ARG A 32 -43.17 -1.50 -8.33
CA ARG A 32 -43.34 -0.84 -9.60
C ARG A 32 -43.39 0.67 -9.38
N ARG A 33 -42.72 1.39 -10.26
CA ARG A 33 -42.69 2.86 -10.27
C ARG A 33 -42.95 3.37 -11.68
N GLN A 34 -43.51 4.57 -11.75
CA GLN A 34 -43.66 5.29 -13.02
C GLN A 34 -42.31 5.85 -13.42
N TYR A 35 -41.84 5.50 -14.61
CA TYR A 35 -40.61 6.03 -15.19
C TYR A 35 -40.91 6.88 -16.41
N HIS A 36 -40.12 7.92 -16.59
CA HIS A 36 -40.17 8.79 -17.77
C HIS A 36 -38.72 9.10 -18.18
N VAL A 37 -38.14 8.22 -18.97
CA VAL A 37 -36.78 8.34 -19.47
C VAL A 37 -36.83 8.60 -20.97
N PRO A 38 -36.38 9.76 -21.50
CA PRO A 38 -36.44 10.08 -22.91
C PRO A 38 -35.53 9.16 -23.73
N ALA A 39 -35.94 8.91 -24.98
CA ALA A 39 -35.07 8.24 -25.95
C ALA A 39 -33.86 9.12 -26.28
N GLY A 40 -32.67 8.48 -26.41
CA GLY A 40 -31.47 9.26 -26.68
C GLY A 40 -30.18 8.42 -26.51
N ASN A 41 -29.12 9.10 -26.08
CA ASN A 41 -27.87 8.45 -25.75
C ASN A 41 -28.09 7.47 -24.58
N LEU A 42 -27.53 6.25 -24.69
CA LEU A 42 -27.76 5.21 -23.69
C LEU A 42 -27.21 5.60 -22.30
N ALA A 43 -26.05 6.28 -22.24
CA ALA A 43 -25.48 6.76 -20.99
C ALA A 43 -26.44 7.72 -20.26
N ASP A 44 -27.01 8.65 -20.97
CA ASP A 44 -27.96 9.63 -20.44
C ASP A 44 -29.25 8.94 -19.97
N ALA A 45 -29.77 8.02 -20.77
CA ALA A 45 -30.99 7.26 -20.46
C ALA A 45 -30.80 6.40 -19.20
N ILE A 46 -29.65 5.71 -19.06
CA ILE A 46 -29.33 4.87 -17.88
C ILE A 46 -29.12 5.74 -16.64
N THR A 47 -28.48 6.89 -16.78
CA THR A 47 -28.26 7.79 -15.65
C THR A 47 -29.57 8.40 -15.16
N GLU A 48 -30.43 8.81 -16.07
CA GLU A 48 -31.78 9.31 -15.75
C GLU A 48 -32.64 8.22 -15.11
N PHE A 49 -32.53 6.99 -15.62
CA PHE A 49 -33.20 5.84 -14.99
C PHE A 49 -32.66 5.55 -13.60
N GLY A 50 -31.33 5.58 -13.41
CA GLY A 50 -30.71 5.42 -12.10
C GLY A 50 -31.21 6.45 -11.08
N ARG A 51 -31.36 7.70 -11.52
CA ARG A 51 -31.93 8.78 -10.71
C ARG A 51 -33.40 8.52 -10.34
N GLN A 52 -34.22 8.10 -11.27
CA GLN A 52 -35.66 7.82 -11.02
C GLN A 52 -35.90 6.54 -10.23
N SER A 53 -35.05 5.52 -10.43
CA SER A 53 -35.15 4.24 -9.75
C SER A 53 -34.48 4.23 -8.38
N HIS A 54 -33.65 5.21 -8.06
CA HIS A 54 -32.72 5.25 -6.93
C HIS A 54 -31.76 4.07 -6.93
N LEU A 55 -31.40 3.57 -8.10
CA LEU A 55 -30.41 2.49 -8.25
C LEU A 55 -29.07 3.08 -8.62
N MET A 56 -28.03 2.54 -8.01
CA MET A 56 -26.67 2.79 -8.43
C MET A 56 -26.37 1.89 -9.64
N ILE A 57 -26.13 2.54 -10.80
CA ILE A 57 -25.74 1.84 -12.00
C ILE A 57 -24.35 2.34 -12.37
N SER A 58 -23.36 1.50 -12.19
CA SER A 58 -21.98 1.79 -12.52
C SER A 58 -21.68 1.29 -13.94
N PHE A 59 -21.17 2.18 -14.77
CA PHE A 59 -20.71 1.84 -16.12
C PHE A 59 -19.58 2.77 -16.53
N GLY A 60 -18.63 2.23 -17.27
CA GLY A 60 -17.64 3.06 -17.95
C GLY A 60 -18.30 3.82 -19.08
N SER A 61 -17.93 5.05 -19.32
CA SER A 61 -18.41 5.83 -20.45
C SER A 61 -18.22 5.10 -21.79
N GLU A 62 -17.19 4.28 -21.86
CA GLU A 62 -16.85 3.41 -22.99
C GLU A 62 -17.90 2.31 -23.26
N VAL A 63 -18.58 1.80 -22.23
CA VAL A 63 -19.58 0.72 -22.35
C VAL A 63 -20.85 1.23 -23.01
N THR A 64 -21.17 2.50 -22.83
CA THR A 64 -22.38 3.15 -23.36
C THR A 64 -22.13 4.08 -24.54
N ALA A 65 -20.85 4.36 -24.87
CA ALA A 65 -20.47 5.29 -25.94
C ALA A 65 -21.04 4.84 -27.30
N GLY A 66 -21.63 5.79 -28.05
CA GLY A 66 -22.21 5.54 -29.36
C GLY A 66 -23.50 4.71 -29.37
N ARG A 67 -24.00 4.27 -28.21
CA ARG A 67 -25.24 3.48 -28.07
C ARG A 67 -26.43 4.38 -27.80
N ARG A 68 -27.58 3.97 -28.26
CA ARG A 68 -28.85 4.68 -28.07
C ARG A 68 -29.83 3.78 -27.31
N SER A 69 -30.72 4.42 -26.55
CA SER A 69 -31.89 3.79 -25.94
C SER A 69 -33.14 4.39 -26.53
N ASP A 70 -34.17 3.55 -26.71
CA ASP A 70 -35.48 3.97 -27.12
C ASP A 70 -36.28 4.70 -26.02
N GLY A 71 -35.63 4.85 -24.84
CA GLY A 71 -36.23 5.45 -23.66
C GLY A 71 -37.13 4.48 -22.89
N LEU A 72 -37.74 4.98 -21.81
CA LEU A 72 -38.67 4.20 -20.99
C LEU A 72 -39.81 5.11 -20.51
N ASN A 73 -41.03 4.74 -20.81
CA ASN A 73 -42.19 5.47 -20.33
C ASN A 73 -43.29 4.47 -19.88
N GLY A 74 -43.61 4.49 -18.61
CA GLY A 74 -44.58 3.57 -18.02
C GLY A 74 -44.25 3.08 -16.63
N GLU A 75 -45.03 2.15 -16.13
CA GLU A 75 -44.88 1.59 -14.78
C GLU A 75 -44.15 0.22 -14.83
N TYR A 76 -42.94 0.21 -14.31
CA TYR A 76 -42.07 -0.96 -14.34
C TYR A 76 -41.42 -1.21 -13.00
N THR A 77 -40.97 -2.45 -12.76
CA THR A 77 -39.98 -2.66 -11.70
C THR A 77 -38.61 -2.14 -12.14
N ALA A 78 -37.73 -1.81 -11.21
CA ALA A 78 -36.41 -1.30 -11.52
C ALA A 78 -35.61 -2.24 -12.44
N ARG A 79 -35.71 -3.53 -12.24
CA ARG A 79 -35.08 -4.55 -13.08
C ARG A 79 -35.66 -4.59 -14.50
N GLN A 80 -37.00 -4.53 -14.62
CA GLN A 80 -37.67 -4.51 -15.92
C GLN A 80 -37.33 -3.24 -16.70
N GLY A 81 -37.37 -2.06 -16.03
CA GLY A 81 -37.04 -0.79 -16.66
C GLY A 81 -35.59 -0.74 -17.17
N LEU A 82 -34.64 -1.23 -16.37
CA LEU A 82 -33.26 -1.28 -16.80
C LEU A 82 -33.04 -2.27 -17.97
N GLN A 83 -33.73 -3.38 -17.98
CA GLN A 83 -33.67 -4.36 -19.06
C GLN A 83 -34.22 -3.79 -20.41
N ILE A 84 -35.32 -3.05 -20.35
CA ILE A 84 -35.90 -2.37 -21.55
C ILE A 84 -34.93 -1.29 -22.08
N LEU A 85 -34.34 -0.49 -21.22
CA LEU A 85 -33.37 0.53 -21.63
C LEU A 85 -32.10 -0.06 -22.27
N LEU A 86 -31.76 -1.28 -21.90
CA LEU A 86 -30.61 -2.00 -22.44
C LEU A 86 -30.96 -2.88 -23.65
N ASP A 87 -32.24 -3.00 -24.01
CA ASP A 87 -32.64 -3.74 -25.21
C ASP A 87 -31.99 -3.10 -26.44
N ASN A 88 -31.53 -3.94 -27.37
CA ASN A 88 -30.75 -3.55 -28.56
C ASN A 88 -29.34 -2.95 -28.28
N SER A 89 -28.92 -2.76 -27.02
CA SER A 89 -27.61 -2.22 -26.69
C SER A 89 -26.51 -3.29 -26.62
N ASN A 90 -26.86 -4.58 -26.68
CA ASN A 90 -25.98 -5.71 -26.43
C ASN A 90 -25.32 -5.65 -25.03
N LEU A 91 -25.98 -4.95 -24.10
CA LEU A 91 -25.54 -4.86 -22.70
C LEU A 91 -26.51 -5.63 -21.81
N GLU A 92 -26.02 -6.05 -20.68
CA GLU A 92 -26.81 -6.55 -19.56
C GLU A 92 -26.38 -5.87 -18.26
N ALA A 93 -27.33 -5.68 -17.37
CA ALA A 93 -27.07 -5.18 -16.05
C ALA A 93 -26.95 -6.34 -15.07
N VAL A 94 -25.84 -6.42 -14.36
CA VAL A 94 -25.60 -7.41 -13.32
C VAL A 94 -25.61 -6.72 -11.97
N GLN A 95 -26.43 -7.20 -11.07
CA GLN A 95 -26.50 -6.66 -9.72
C GLN A 95 -25.38 -7.23 -8.88
N ASN A 96 -24.56 -6.37 -8.29
CA ASN A 96 -23.51 -6.74 -7.33
C ASN A 96 -24.14 -7.15 -5.99
N ALA A 97 -23.35 -7.79 -5.12
CA ALA A 97 -23.74 -8.16 -3.78
C ALA A 97 -24.23 -6.96 -2.94
N ASP A 98 -23.74 -5.76 -3.24
CA ASP A 98 -24.10 -4.50 -2.60
C ASP A 98 -25.38 -3.87 -3.18
N GLY A 99 -26.03 -4.55 -4.15
CA GLY A 99 -27.26 -4.11 -4.78
C GLY A 99 -27.08 -3.06 -5.89
N ALA A 100 -25.87 -2.60 -6.17
CA ALA A 100 -25.58 -1.76 -7.33
C ALA A 100 -25.59 -2.59 -8.62
N TYR A 101 -25.98 -1.96 -9.74
CA TYR A 101 -25.94 -2.59 -11.05
C TYR A 101 -24.67 -2.17 -11.79
N VAL A 102 -24.01 -3.15 -12.42
CA VAL A 102 -22.88 -2.92 -13.32
C VAL A 102 -23.31 -3.33 -14.74
N LEU A 103 -23.08 -2.47 -15.71
CA LEU A 103 -23.36 -2.79 -17.11
C LEU A 103 -22.21 -3.54 -17.74
N ARG A 104 -22.54 -4.63 -18.43
CA ARG A 104 -21.59 -5.41 -19.21
C ARG A 104 -22.20 -5.85 -20.55
N THR A 105 -21.35 -6.21 -21.48
CA THR A 105 -21.81 -6.74 -22.78
C THR A 105 -22.44 -8.14 -22.60
N ARG A 106 -23.61 -8.35 -23.20
CA ARG A 106 -24.35 -9.62 -23.12
C ARG A 106 -23.61 -10.72 -23.89
N MET A 107 -23.28 -11.84 -23.25
CA MET A 107 -22.74 -13.01 -23.92
C MET A 107 -23.85 -13.77 -24.66
N LYS A 108 -23.72 -13.97 -25.97
CA LYS A 108 -24.57 -14.92 -26.72
C LYS A 108 -23.93 -16.31 -26.70
N PRO A 109 -24.71 -17.38 -26.54
CA PRO A 109 -24.22 -18.74 -26.86
C PRO A 109 -23.90 -18.82 -28.36
N SER A 110 -22.78 -19.43 -28.70
CA SER A 110 -22.25 -19.49 -30.06
C SER A 110 -23.20 -20.13 -31.06
N ALA A 111 -23.64 -19.36 -32.06
CA ALA A 111 -23.88 -19.78 -33.43
C ALA A 111 -24.07 -18.51 -34.27
N GLU A 112 -23.20 -18.35 -35.25
CA GLU A 112 -23.28 -17.44 -36.38
C GLU A 112 -23.85 -16.03 -36.15
N ALA A 113 -23.01 -15.05 -36.01
CA ALA A 113 -23.40 -13.65 -36.22
C ALA A 113 -22.39 -12.97 -37.14
N SER A 114 -22.91 -12.59 -38.29
CA SER A 114 -22.26 -11.84 -39.32
C SER A 114 -21.76 -10.48 -38.84
N ALA A 115 -20.62 -10.10 -39.40
CA ALA A 115 -20.00 -8.78 -39.29
C ALA A 115 -20.97 -7.64 -39.56
N LYS A 116 -21.39 -6.92 -38.50
CA LYS A 116 -21.82 -5.52 -38.52
C LYS A 116 -22.28 -5.09 -37.13
N GLU A 117 -21.33 -4.71 -36.31
CA GLU A 117 -21.51 -3.64 -35.32
C GLU A 117 -20.14 -3.31 -34.73
N ARG A 118 -19.50 -2.36 -35.37
CA ARG A 118 -18.23 -1.78 -34.98
C ARG A 118 -18.51 -0.45 -34.31
N GLY A 119 -17.95 -0.25 -33.16
CA GLY A 119 -17.76 1.07 -32.58
C GLY A 119 -18.04 1.14 -31.10
N ALA A 120 -17.05 1.19 -30.32
CA ALA A 120 -16.81 2.04 -29.16
C ALA A 120 -15.70 1.50 -28.29
N PHE A 121 -14.80 2.36 -27.96
CA PHE A 121 -13.51 2.04 -27.36
C PHE A 121 -13.48 2.27 -25.87
N GLY A 122 -13.24 1.17 -25.17
CA GLY A 122 -12.50 1.16 -23.93
C GLY A 122 -11.13 0.50 -24.14
N LEU A 123 -10.17 0.64 -23.25
CA LEU A 123 -9.18 -0.40 -22.97
C LEU A 123 -9.89 -1.75 -23.13
N PRO A 124 -9.23 -2.84 -23.59
CA PRO A 124 -9.92 -4.10 -23.84
C PRO A 124 -10.91 -4.28 -22.71
N THR A 125 -12.20 -4.48 -23.08
CA THR A 125 -13.30 -4.49 -22.12
C THR A 125 -12.91 -5.46 -21.03
N VAL A 126 -12.48 -4.93 -19.91
CA VAL A 126 -12.21 -5.70 -18.73
C VAL A 126 -13.56 -6.23 -18.36
N TYR A 127 -13.76 -7.50 -18.58
CA TYR A 127 -14.81 -8.19 -17.88
C TYR A 127 -14.40 -8.17 -16.42
N VAL A 128 -14.76 -7.11 -15.69
CA VAL A 128 -14.73 -7.11 -14.25
C VAL A 128 -15.83 -8.08 -13.83
N THR A 129 -15.55 -9.35 -14.05
CA THR A 129 -16.29 -10.42 -13.46
C THR A 129 -15.83 -10.42 -12.01
N ASP A 130 -16.57 -9.67 -11.22
CA ASP A 130 -16.56 -9.79 -9.77
C ASP A 130 -15.18 -10.02 -9.09
N GLU A 131 -14.77 -9.07 -8.28
CA GLU A 131 -14.02 -9.26 -7.06
C GLU A 131 -12.50 -9.15 -7.15
N ASN A 132 -11.80 -9.73 -8.12
CA ASN A 132 -10.34 -9.67 -8.20
C ASN A 132 -9.87 -9.95 -9.65
N ALA A 133 -10.00 -8.96 -10.53
CA ALA A 133 -9.66 -9.12 -11.94
C ALA A 133 -8.17 -8.86 -12.19
N LEU A 134 -7.45 -9.89 -12.65
CA LEU A 134 -6.08 -9.80 -13.15
C LEU A 134 -6.07 -9.62 -14.67
N GLU A 135 -5.41 -8.56 -15.10
CA GLU A 135 -5.17 -8.22 -16.49
C GLU A 135 -3.69 -8.00 -16.74
N PRO A 136 -3.25 -8.00 -18.00
CA PRO A 136 -1.87 -7.62 -18.30
C PRO A 136 -1.53 -6.24 -17.73
N GLY A 137 -0.70 -6.22 -16.68
CA GLY A 137 -0.20 -5.02 -16.02
C GLY A 137 -1.14 -4.35 -15.04
N ARG A 138 -2.34 -4.90 -14.79
CA ARG A 138 -3.31 -4.31 -13.85
C ARG A 138 -4.06 -5.37 -13.06
N GLN A 139 -4.31 -5.09 -11.79
CA GLN A 139 -5.23 -5.82 -10.94
C GLN A 139 -6.24 -4.88 -10.33
N ILE A 140 -7.53 -5.23 -10.36
CA ILE A 140 -8.60 -4.50 -9.67
C ILE A 140 -9.11 -5.40 -8.55
N ILE A 141 -9.05 -4.90 -7.32
CA ILE A 141 -9.48 -5.60 -6.11
C ILE A 141 -10.70 -4.85 -5.57
N SER A 142 -11.87 -5.44 -5.68
CA SER A 142 -13.12 -4.83 -5.23
C SER A 142 -13.26 -4.84 -3.70
N ALA A 143 -14.19 -4.04 -3.17
CA ALA A 143 -14.51 -4.05 -1.74
C ALA A 143 -14.83 -5.45 -1.22
N ARG A 144 -15.49 -6.28 -2.02
CA ARG A 144 -15.80 -7.66 -1.65
C ARG A 144 -14.56 -8.54 -1.62
N ALA A 145 -13.69 -8.45 -2.62
CA ALA A 145 -12.42 -9.18 -2.62
C ALA A 145 -11.53 -8.78 -1.45
N ILE A 146 -11.54 -7.50 -1.06
CA ILE A 146 -10.87 -6.99 0.13
C ILE A 146 -11.45 -7.66 1.38
N ALA A 147 -12.79 -7.69 1.52
CA ALA A 147 -13.46 -8.28 2.68
C ALA A 147 -13.29 -9.81 2.75
N ASP A 148 -13.25 -10.50 1.60
CA ASP A 148 -13.09 -11.96 1.53
C ASP A 148 -11.62 -12.41 1.71
N THR A 149 -10.66 -11.48 1.83
CA THR A 149 -9.23 -11.80 2.00
C THR A 149 -8.84 -11.78 3.47
N PRO A 150 -8.45 -12.93 4.07
CA PRO A 150 -7.99 -12.96 5.45
C PRO A 150 -6.67 -12.19 5.60
N THR A 151 -6.66 -11.20 6.50
CA THR A 151 -5.52 -10.33 6.78
C THR A 151 -5.28 -10.21 8.28
N ALA A 152 -4.05 -9.91 8.70
CA ALA A 152 -3.72 -9.76 10.11
C ALA A 152 -4.05 -8.37 10.66
N ASN A 153 -3.68 -7.31 9.91
CA ASN A 153 -3.72 -5.94 10.41
C ASN A 153 -4.70 -5.03 9.64
N HIS A 154 -5.47 -5.54 8.69
CA HIS A 154 -6.33 -4.74 7.80
C HIS A 154 -5.56 -3.60 7.11
N SER A 155 -4.32 -3.87 6.68
CA SER A 155 -3.49 -2.89 5.99
C SER A 155 -3.65 -2.96 4.47
N LEU A 156 -3.47 -1.81 3.81
CA LEU A 156 -3.50 -1.73 2.34
C LEU A 156 -2.44 -2.64 1.70
N THR A 157 -1.25 -2.75 2.29
CA THR A 157 -0.16 -3.58 1.75
C THR A 157 -0.44 -5.07 1.80
N GLU A 158 -1.20 -5.56 2.80
CA GLU A 158 -1.64 -6.97 2.82
C GLU A 158 -2.55 -7.28 1.63
N ILE A 159 -3.39 -6.34 1.22
CA ILE A 159 -4.25 -6.48 0.03
C ILE A 159 -3.41 -6.37 -1.27
N VAL A 160 -2.54 -5.38 -1.37
CA VAL A 160 -1.66 -5.19 -2.53
C VAL A 160 -0.71 -6.37 -2.74
N ALA A 161 -0.29 -7.02 -1.66
CA ALA A 161 0.54 -8.23 -1.72
C ALA A 161 -0.14 -9.41 -2.44
N MET A 162 -1.44 -9.33 -2.76
CA MET A 162 -2.12 -10.31 -3.61
C MET A 162 -1.66 -10.24 -5.08
N ASN A 163 -1.11 -9.11 -5.51
CA ASN A 163 -0.60 -8.95 -6.87
C ASN A 163 0.66 -9.81 -7.09
N PRO A 164 0.74 -10.58 -8.20
CA PRO A 164 1.86 -11.48 -8.48
C PRO A 164 3.22 -10.80 -8.68
N ALA A 165 3.26 -9.52 -9.02
CA ALA A 165 4.48 -8.76 -9.19
C ALA A 165 5.04 -8.20 -7.87
N VAL A 166 4.26 -8.26 -6.78
CA VAL A 166 4.63 -7.70 -5.48
C VAL A 166 5.48 -8.68 -4.67
N ARG A 167 6.52 -8.16 -4.06
CA ARG A 167 7.34 -8.84 -3.04
C ARG A 167 7.29 -8.07 -1.74
N LEU A 168 7.11 -8.79 -0.65
CA LEU A 168 7.24 -8.24 0.71
C LEU A 168 8.70 -8.25 1.14
N ASN A 169 9.03 -7.45 2.15
CA ASN A 169 10.35 -7.51 2.75
C ASN A 169 10.62 -8.90 3.32
N SER A 170 11.89 -9.28 3.45
CA SER A 170 12.28 -10.65 3.80
C SER A 170 11.91 -11.06 5.22
N LYS A 171 11.67 -10.09 6.12
CA LYS A 171 11.28 -10.32 7.52
C LYS A 171 9.78 -10.10 7.76
N ALA A 172 9.01 -9.83 6.70
CA ALA A 172 7.56 -9.66 6.80
C ALA A 172 6.91 -10.87 7.49
N GLY A 173 6.03 -10.60 8.44
CA GLY A 173 5.37 -11.64 9.21
C GLY A 173 6.27 -12.40 10.20
N SER A 174 7.31 -11.75 10.75
CA SER A 174 8.17 -12.36 11.79
C SER A 174 7.44 -12.62 13.10
N SER A 175 7.64 -13.80 13.67
CA SER A 175 7.12 -14.18 15.00
C SER A 175 7.58 -13.27 16.13
N LEU A 176 8.70 -12.58 15.95
CA LEU A 176 9.26 -11.72 17.00
C LEU A 176 8.43 -10.47 17.25
N MET A 177 7.71 -9.99 16.22
CA MET A 177 7.01 -8.70 16.23
C MET A 177 5.50 -8.82 15.99
N ARG A 178 4.89 -9.97 16.31
CA ARG A 178 3.47 -10.24 16.00
C ARG A 178 2.48 -9.22 16.57
N GLY A 179 2.77 -8.66 17.73
CA GLY A 179 1.95 -7.60 18.34
C GLY A 179 2.03 -6.27 17.62
N SER A 180 3.05 -5.98 16.82
CA SER A 180 3.19 -4.72 16.09
C SER A 180 2.13 -4.56 15.01
N MET A 181 1.77 -3.30 14.73
CA MET A 181 0.96 -2.91 13.58
C MET A 181 1.77 -2.18 12.51
N ASP A 182 3.08 -2.39 12.48
CA ASP A 182 3.93 -1.88 11.42
C ASP A 182 3.42 -2.34 10.05
N VAL A 183 3.40 -1.43 9.10
CA VAL A 183 3.01 -1.71 7.72
C VAL A 183 4.21 -2.27 6.98
N GLU A 184 4.01 -3.39 6.30
CA GLU A 184 5.06 -4.06 5.56
C GLU A 184 5.45 -3.26 4.31
N ASP A 185 6.76 -3.20 4.05
CA ASP A 185 7.28 -2.64 2.81
C ASP A 185 7.03 -3.57 1.63
N ILE A 186 6.66 -2.98 0.49
CA ILE A 186 6.41 -3.71 -0.76
C ILE A 186 7.33 -3.24 -1.88
N SER A 187 7.69 -4.17 -2.75
CA SER A 187 8.48 -3.94 -3.95
C SER A 187 7.74 -4.48 -5.17
N PHE A 188 7.67 -3.68 -6.23
CA PHE A 188 7.23 -4.11 -7.56
C PHE A 188 8.45 -4.32 -8.43
N HIS A 189 8.61 -5.52 -8.99
CA HIS A 189 9.71 -5.87 -9.91
C HIS A 189 11.09 -5.46 -9.39
N GLY A 190 11.34 -5.61 -8.07
CA GLY A 190 12.62 -5.25 -7.45
C GLY A 190 12.82 -3.76 -7.15
N ALA A 191 11.86 -2.89 -7.46
CA ALA A 191 11.93 -1.49 -7.10
C ALA A 191 11.88 -1.30 -5.58
N SER A 192 12.62 -0.31 -5.07
CA SER A 192 12.57 0.03 -3.65
C SER A 192 11.19 0.54 -3.24
N PRO A 193 10.75 0.35 -1.98
CA PRO A 193 9.42 0.74 -1.52
C PRO A 193 9.05 2.20 -1.81
N TYR A 194 10.00 3.12 -1.69
CA TYR A 194 9.81 4.54 -1.97
C TYR A 194 9.67 4.89 -3.45
N GLN A 195 9.91 3.95 -4.35
CA GLN A 195 9.76 4.11 -5.79
C GLN A 195 8.34 3.80 -6.28
N ASN A 196 7.47 3.31 -5.41
CA ASN A 196 6.07 3.07 -5.69
C ASN A 196 5.25 4.36 -5.53
N LEU A 197 4.20 4.49 -6.33
CA LEU A 197 3.20 5.55 -6.17
C LEU A 197 2.00 4.98 -5.41
N PHE A 198 1.65 5.62 -4.30
CA PHE A 198 0.40 5.40 -3.59
C PHE A 198 -0.54 6.57 -3.85
N GLN A 199 -1.79 6.26 -4.20
CA GLN A 199 -2.85 7.25 -4.35
C GLN A 199 -4.08 6.85 -3.53
N ILE A 200 -4.78 7.85 -2.98
CA ILE A 200 -6.08 7.69 -2.33
C ILE A 200 -7.06 8.70 -2.94
N ASP A 201 -8.14 8.19 -3.56
CA ASP A 201 -9.09 9.00 -4.32
C ASP A 201 -8.41 9.88 -5.40
N GLY A 202 -7.32 9.36 -6.00
CA GLY A 202 -6.54 10.00 -7.05
C GLY A 202 -5.60 11.11 -6.58
N MET A 203 -5.41 11.30 -5.27
CA MET A 203 -4.41 12.19 -4.68
C MET A 203 -3.17 11.40 -4.27
N ASP A 204 -1.99 12.00 -4.47
CA ASP A 204 -0.71 11.43 -4.08
C ASP A 204 -0.66 11.24 -2.56
N ALA A 205 -0.50 9.99 -2.16
CA ALA A 205 -0.38 9.53 -0.78
C ALA A 205 1.00 8.88 -0.51
N THR A 206 2.00 9.22 -1.31
CA THR A 206 3.37 8.73 -1.17
C THR A 206 4.13 9.60 -0.18
N ASN A 207 4.75 8.96 0.81
CA ASN A 207 5.64 9.63 1.75
C ASN A 207 7.06 9.71 1.17
N ASN A 208 7.44 10.83 0.62
CA ASN A 208 8.76 11.07 0.06
C ASN A 208 9.67 11.96 0.93
N ILE A 209 9.19 12.37 2.11
CA ILE A 209 9.96 13.11 3.11
C ILE A 209 10.58 12.22 4.18
N ASN A 210 10.07 11.00 4.33
CA ASN A 210 10.52 10.04 5.33
C ASN A 210 10.03 8.61 4.99
N PRO A 211 10.43 8.05 3.83
CA PRO A 211 9.80 6.85 3.29
C PRO A 211 10.30 5.53 3.88
N ALA A 212 11.18 5.54 4.88
CA ALA A 212 11.79 4.34 5.41
C ALA A 212 11.37 4.03 6.86
N ASN A 213 11.20 2.75 7.15
CA ASN A 213 10.97 2.28 8.51
C ASN A 213 12.32 2.06 9.22
N HIS A 214 12.75 3.04 9.98
CA HIS A 214 13.93 2.96 10.83
C HIS A 214 13.51 2.49 12.23
N ASN A 215 13.56 1.20 12.45
CA ASN A 215 13.23 0.62 13.76
C ASN A 215 14.33 0.82 14.83
N THR A 216 15.27 1.71 14.60
CA THR A 216 16.32 2.00 15.56
C THR A 216 15.93 3.18 16.43
N SER A 217 15.79 2.89 17.69
CA SER A 217 15.31 3.71 18.77
C SER A 217 16.02 5.04 18.96
N LEU A 218 17.23 5.17 18.49
CA LEU A 218 18.16 6.19 18.98
C LEU A 218 18.83 6.98 17.85
N GLN A 219 18.24 6.99 16.64
CA GLN A 219 18.78 7.79 15.53
C GLN A 219 18.16 9.18 15.53
N ILE A 220 19.00 10.17 15.71
CA ILE A 220 18.61 11.57 15.61
C ILE A 220 18.49 11.99 14.15
N GLY A 221 17.44 12.78 13.86
CA GLY A 221 17.12 13.20 12.49
C GLY A 221 16.44 12.13 11.63
N ASN A 222 16.35 10.88 12.12
CA ASN A 222 15.65 9.77 11.46
C ASN A 222 14.47 9.33 12.31
N ILE A 223 13.27 9.63 11.84
CA ILE A 223 12.02 9.23 12.48
C ILE A 223 11.52 8.00 11.76
N SER A 224 11.10 6.95 12.48
CA SER A 224 10.55 5.75 11.87
C SER A 224 9.24 6.05 11.15
N SER A 225 9.11 5.66 9.88
CA SER A 225 7.92 5.86 9.06
C SER A 225 7.78 4.76 7.99
N ASN A 226 7.02 5.03 6.94
CA ASN A 226 6.75 4.11 5.82
C ASN A 226 6.61 4.90 4.52
N SER A 227 6.69 4.23 3.39
CA SER A 227 6.48 4.84 2.07
C SER A 227 5.03 5.29 1.80
N GLN A 228 4.06 4.89 2.64
CA GLN A 228 2.68 5.35 2.60
C GLN A 228 2.43 6.49 3.58
N ALA A 229 1.76 7.54 3.14
CA ALA A 229 1.40 8.66 4.00
C ALA A 229 0.14 8.40 4.86
N TYR A 230 -0.75 7.52 4.41
CA TYR A 230 -1.96 7.13 5.13
C TYR A 230 -1.93 5.64 5.45
N PHE A 231 -2.16 5.29 6.71
CA PHE A 231 -2.35 3.89 7.14
C PHE A 231 -3.84 3.54 7.14
N VAL A 232 -4.43 3.53 5.95
CA VAL A 232 -5.86 3.31 5.76
C VAL A 232 -6.27 1.91 6.19
N ASP A 233 -7.37 1.82 6.94
CA ASP A 233 -8.05 0.57 7.24
C ASP A 233 -8.77 0.05 5.98
N THR A 234 -8.57 -1.22 5.65
CA THR A 234 -9.18 -1.83 4.48
C THR A 234 -10.70 -1.85 4.52
N SER A 235 -11.33 -1.78 5.71
CA SER A 235 -12.78 -1.67 5.88
C SER A 235 -13.36 -0.38 5.28
N LEU A 236 -12.55 0.66 5.06
CA LEU A 236 -12.96 1.94 4.47
C LEU A 236 -12.78 2.00 2.95
N LEU A 237 -12.16 0.97 2.34
CA LEU A 237 -11.87 0.93 0.93
C LEU A 237 -13.05 0.44 0.11
N GLY A 238 -13.30 1.08 -1.02
CA GLY A 238 -14.24 0.65 -2.04
C GLY A 238 -13.59 -0.19 -3.13
N GLU A 239 -12.37 0.15 -3.51
CA GLU A 239 -11.61 -0.54 -4.57
C GLU A 239 -10.12 -0.23 -4.42
N VAL A 240 -9.27 -1.17 -4.82
CA VAL A 240 -7.82 -0.96 -4.97
C VAL A 240 -7.42 -1.39 -6.37
N ARG A 241 -6.82 -0.48 -7.12
CA ARG A 241 -6.19 -0.75 -8.43
C ARG A 241 -4.70 -0.84 -8.23
N VAL A 242 -4.13 -1.93 -8.68
CA VAL A 242 -2.68 -2.16 -8.65
C VAL A 242 -2.18 -2.22 -10.09
N TYR A 243 -1.25 -1.34 -10.44
CA TYR A 243 -0.60 -1.37 -11.74
C TYR A 243 0.85 -1.79 -11.55
N ASP A 244 1.24 -2.86 -12.21
CA ASP A 244 2.59 -3.41 -12.13
C ASP A 244 3.40 -3.27 -13.42
N SER A 245 2.74 -3.19 -14.58
CA SER A 245 3.36 -2.99 -15.90
C SER A 245 2.39 -2.34 -16.88
N ASN A 246 2.88 -1.86 -18.03
CA ASN A 246 2.06 -1.11 -19.01
C ASN A 246 1.24 0.01 -18.36
N ILE A 247 1.82 0.71 -17.39
CA ILE A 247 1.12 1.67 -16.54
C ILE A 247 0.70 2.87 -17.36
N PRO A 248 -0.59 3.31 -17.30
CA PRO A 248 -1.11 4.43 -18.06
C PRO A 248 -0.34 5.73 -17.84
N VAL A 249 -0.32 6.59 -18.86
CA VAL A 249 0.54 7.80 -18.91
C VAL A 249 0.14 8.88 -17.91
N GLU A 250 -1.10 8.87 -17.42
CA GLU A 250 -1.55 9.77 -16.36
C GLU A 250 -0.82 9.58 -15.02
N TYR A 251 -0.29 8.39 -14.78
CA TYR A 251 0.56 8.15 -13.61
C TYR A 251 2.01 8.54 -13.93
N GLY A 252 2.58 9.38 -13.09
CA GLY A 252 3.97 9.84 -13.18
C GLY A 252 4.68 9.84 -11.83
N ARG A 253 5.97 10.14 -11.83
CA ARG A 253 6.80 10.25 -10.62
C ARG A 253 6.85 8.96 -9.80
N PHE A 254 7.04 7.83 -10.48
CA PHE A 254 7.30 6.51 -9.90
C PHE A 254 8.14 5.71 -10.89
N ASN A 255 8.90 4.74 -10.40
CA ASN A 255 9.56 3.75 -11.24
C ASN A 255 9.41 2.30 -10.70
N GLY A 256 8.60 2.12 -9.66
CA GLY A 256 8.09 0.84 -9.18
C GLY A 256 6.73 0.49 -9.78
N GLY A 257 5.72 0.34 -8.93
CA GLY A 257 4.32 0.15 -9.29
C GLY A 257 3.43 1.29 -8.81
N VAL A 258 2.13 1.19 -9.14
CA VAL A 258 1.11 2.15 -8.70
C VAL A 258 0.04 1.42 -7.91
N VAL A 259 -0.28 1.94 -6.74
CA VAL A 259 -1.39 1.53 -5.88
C VAL A 259 -2.38 2.68 -5.79
N ASP A 260 -3.52 2.55 -6.46
CA ASP A 260 -4.57 3.56 -6.49
C ASP A 260 -5.78 3.03 -5.71
N ALA A 261 -5.94 3.49 -4.47
CA ALA A 261 -7.00 3.11 -3.57
C ALA A 261 -8.15 4.13 -3.62
N THR A 262 -9.37 3.64 -3.75
CA THR A 262 -10.57 4.45 -3.72
C THR A 262 -11.35 4.14 -2.45
N LEU A 263 -11.72 5.18 -1.69
CA LEU A 263 -12.55 5.05 -0.51
C LEU A 263 -14.02 4.76 -0.88
N LYS A 264 -14.76 4.09 0.01
CA LYS A 264 -16.19 3.81 -0.17
C LYS A 264 -16.96 5.04 -0.61
N ARG A 265 -17.91 4.86 -1.51
CA ARG A 265 -18.80 5.88 -2.06
C ARG A 265 -20.25 5.51 -1.78
N ALA A 266 -21.13 6.49 -1.72
CA ALA A 266 -22.56 6.26 -1.51
C ALA A 266 -23.15 5.35 -2.60
N THR A 267 -23.88 4.31 -2.17
CA THR A 267 -24.48 3.28 -3.03
C THR A 267 -25.94 3.56 -3.39
N GLY A 268 -26.50 4.65 -2.90
CA GLY A 268 -27.91 4.94 -3.05
C GLY A 268 -28.82 4.23 -2.05
N LYS A 269 -28.24 3.38 -1.19
CA LYS A 269 -28.96 2.67 -0.13
C LYS A 269 -28.51 3.20 1.22
N ASN A 270 -29.47 3.42 2.11
CA ASN A 270 -29.14 3.74 3.48
C ASN A 270 -28.66 2.46 4.18
N SER A 271 -27.47 2.51 4.74
CA SER A 271 -26.91 1.39 5.51
C SER A 271 -26.01 1.91 6.63
N PHE A 272 -25.93 1.14 7.68
CA PHE A 272 -25.00 1.31 8.78
C PHE A 272 -24.33 -0.02 9.06
N GLU A 273 -23.03 0.00 9.27
CA GLU A 273 -22.24 -1.16 9.62
C GLU A 273 -21.36 -0.85 10.82
N PHE A 274 -21.36 -1.74 11.80
CA PHE A 274 -20.41 -1.72 12.91
C PHE A 274 -19.73 -3.09 12.98
N SER A 275 -18.40 -3.08 13.10
CA SER A 275 -17.62 -4.30 13.24
C SER A 275 -16.65 -4.21 14.42
N TYR A 276 -16.53 -5.32 15.13
CA TYR A 276 -15.52 -5.55 16.16
C TYR A 276 -14.73 -6.82 15.83
N ARG A 277 -13.41 -6.72 15.84
CA ARG A 277 -12.50 -7.82 15.54
C ARG A 277 -11.39 -7.90 16.58
N LYS A 278 -11.03 -9.11 16.99
CA LYS A 278 -9.98 -9.30 18.00
C LYS A 278 -9.10 -10.49 17.73
N SER A 279 -7.83 -10.39 18.20
CA SER A 279 -6.86 -11.48 18.34
C SER A 279 -5.93 -11.19 19.52
N GLY A 280 -5.02 -12.10 19.79
CA GLY A 280 -4.04 -11.93 20.87
C GLY A 280 -3.03 -13.08 20.94
N SER A 281 -2.03 -12.94 21.79
CA SER A 281 -0.99 -13.95 21.98
C SER A 281 -1.54 -15.31 22.44
N ASN A 282 -2.72 -15.33 23.11
CA ASN A 282 -3.43 -16.55 23.51
C ASN A 282 -4.21 -17.24 22.36
N LEU A 283 -4.39 -16.54 21.24
CA LEU A 283 -5.02 -17.05 20.02
C LEU A 283 -4.01 -17.24 18.89
N SER A 284 -2.71 -17.20 19.21
CA SER A 284 -1.63 -17.33 18.24
C SER A 284 -0.54 -18.25 18.74
N GLU A 285 0.09 -18.92 17.78
CA GLU A 285 1.27 -19.75 18.02
C GLU A 285 2.49 -19.10 17.37
N GLN A 286 3.65 -19.28 18.01
CA GLN A 286 4.89 -18.65 17.60
C GLN A 286 6.05 -19.59 17.78
N LYS A 287 7.02 -19.52 16.88
CA LYS A 287 8.31 -20.21 17.02
C LYS A 287 9.42 -19.19 17.19
N ILE A 288 10.17 -19.32 18.27
CA ILE A 288 11.29 -18.44 18.61
C ILE A 288 12.57 -19.25 18.61
N SER A 289 13.63 -18.71 18.07
CA SER A 289 14.97 -19.35 18.10
C SER A 289 15.48 -19.48 19.54
N ASN A 290 16.34 -20.47 19.79
CA ASN A 290 16.95 -20.61 21.12
C ASN A 290 17.80 -19.38 21.49
N TYR A 291 18.35 -18.68 20.48
CA TYR A 291 19.13 -17.45 20.68
C TYR A 291 18.25 -16.29 21.17
N ASP A 292 17.07 -16.12 20.59
CA ASP A 292 16.17 -15.01 20.91
C ASP A 292 15.26 -15.29 22.09
N LYS A 293 15.09 -16.57 22.47
CA LYS A 293 14.06 -17.03 23.40
C LYS A 293 14.04 -16.24 24.72
N THR A 294 15.18 -16.10 25.35
CA THR A 294 15.29 -15.38 26.65
C THR A 294 14.89 -13.92 26.51
N ASN A 295 15.42 -13.25 25.48
CA ASN A 295 15.10 -11.83 25.22
C ASN A 295 13.63 -11.64 24.82
N TYR A 296 13.08 -12.60 24.06
CA TYR A 296 11.69 -12.60 23.67
C TYR A 296 10.77 -12.79 24.90
N GLU A 297 11.00 -13.79 25.73
CA GLU A 297 10.19 -14.07 26.93
C GLU A 297 10.20 -12.90 27.91
N LEU A 298 11.32 -12.18 28.00
CA LEU A 298 11.46 -10.96 28.79
C LEU A 298 10.81 -9.73 28.16
N GLY A 299 10.36 -9.81 26.93
CA GLY A 299 9.75 -8.67 26.22
C GLY A 299 10.74 -7.53 25.96
N LYS A 300 12.02 -7.86 25.65
CA LYS A 300 13.05 -6.85 25.38
C LYS A 300 12.79 -6.12 24.06
N SER A 301 13.05 -4.82 24.07
CA SER A 301 13.07 -3.98 22.88
C SER A 301 11.88 -4.17 21.93
N GLU A 302 12.14 -4.67 20.74
CA GLU A 302 11.15 -4.86 19.67
C GLU A 302 10.30 -6.13 19.82
N TYR A 303 10.69 -7.08 20.73
CA TYR A 303 9.95 -8.32 20.89
C TYR A 303 8.55 -8.13 21.47
N THR A 304 7.59 -8.92 20.99
CA THR A 304 6.19 -8.83 21.38
C THR A 304 5.65 -10.17 21.90
N PRO A 305 6.11 -10.67 23.05
CA PRO A 305 5.70 -11.98 23.57
C PRO A 305 4.24 -12.04 24.01
N LYS A 306 3.74 -10.95 24.56
CA LYS A 306 2.36 -10.84 25.05
C LYS A 306 1.73 -9.60 24.45
N TRP A 307 0.63 -9.81 23.75
CA TRP A 307 -0.07 -8.74 23.06
C TRP A 307 -1.57 -9.07 22.91
N LYS A 308 -2.36 -8.03 22.70
CA LYS A 308 -3.80 -8.09 22.42
C LYS A 308 -4.12 -7.05 21.34
N LYS A 309 -4.85 -7.44 20.32
CA LYS A 309 -5.36 -6.55 19.28
C LYS A 309 -6.88 -6.49 19.33
N ASP A 310 -7.39 -5.27 19.33
CA ASP A 310 -8.83 -4.96 19.29
C ASP A 310 -9.04 -3.93 18.16
N PHE A 311 -9.86 -4.30 17.15
CA PHE A 311 -10.16 -3.46 16.01
C PHE A 311 -11.66 -3.14 15.97
N TYR A 312 -11.96 -1.89 15.74
CA TYR A 312 -13.32 -1.36 15.67
C TYR A 312 -13.47 -0.61 14.36
N SER A 313 -14.53 -0.86 13.63
CA SER A 313 -14.88 -0.05 12.47
C SER A 313 -16.38 0.24 12.43
N MET A 314 -16.70 1.41 11.90
CA MET A 314 -18.08 1.85 11.71
C MET A 314 -18.17 2.57 10.38
N SER A 315 -19.16 2.25 9.58
CA SER A 315 -19.46 2.98 8.35
C SER A 315 -20.97 3.24 8.22
N MET A 316 -21.31 4.38 7.66
CA MET A 316 -22.66 4.80 7.35
C MET A 316 -22.71 5.26 5.90
N ASP A 317 -23.64 4.73 5.12
CA ASP A 317 -24.00 5.19 3.79
C ASP A 317 -25.43 5.75 3.84
N ARG A 318 -25.61 7.00 3.44
CA ARG A 318 -26.91 7.67 3.50
C ARG A 318 -27.13 8.61 2.32
N MET A 319 -28.32 8.53 1.74
CA MET A 319 -28.82 9.56 0.85
C MET A 319 -29.34 10.76 1.66
N LEU A 320 -28.76 11.93 1.41
CA LEU A 320 -29.20 13.21 2.01
C LEU A 320 -30.33 13.85 1.17
N SER A 321 -30.34 13.58 -0.13
CA SER A 321 -31.38 13.94 -1.08
C SER A 321 -31.32 12.98 -2.28
N ASP A 322 -32.21 13.10 -3.23
CA ASP A 322 -32.27 12.25 -4.43
C ASP A 322 -30.96 12.21 -5.24
N ASN A 323 -30.14 13.24 -5.11
CA ASN A 323 -28.91 13.41 -5.89
C ASN A 323 -27.67 13.69 -5.02
N VAL A 324 -27.76 13.57 -3.72
CA VAL A 324 -26.63 13.75 -2.79
C VAL A 324 -26.54 12.56 -1.85
N GLY A 325 -25.42 11.85 -1.89
CA GLY A 325 -25.11 10.76 -0.99
C GLY A 325 -23.91 11.08 -0.10
N LEU A 326 -23.94 10.60 1.13
CA LEU A 326 -22.88 10.76 2.12
C LEU A 326 -22.44 9.39 2.63
N VAL A 327 -21.15 9.14 2.61
CA VAL A 327 -20.52 8.03 3.34
C VAL A 327 -19.64 8.59 4.45
N LEU A 328 -19.85 8.09 5.67
CA LEU A 328 -18.96 8.31 6.81
C LEU A 328 -18.34 6.98 7.21
N GLY A 329 -17.05 7.00 7.53
CA GLY A 329 -16.33 5.84 8.01
C GLY A 329 -15.34 6.23 9.10
N VAL A 330 -15.30 5.42 10.16
CA VAL A 330 -14.32 5.54 11.23
C VAL A 330 -13.78 4.16 11.58
N SER A 331 -12.51 4.07 11.88
CA SER A 331 -11.93 2.85 12.43
C SER A 331 -10.85 3.16 13.46
N ARG A 332 -10.73 2.26 14.43
CA ARG A 332 -9.61 2.18 15.36
C ARG A 332 -9.07 0.77 15.37
N ARG A 333 -7.79 0.63 15.12
CA ARG A 333 -7.01 -0.59 15.31
C ARG A 333 -6.04 -0.33 16.46
N GLU A 334 -6.10 -1.14 17.49
CA GLU A 334 -5.27 -0.98 18.67
C GLU A 334 -4.56 -2.30 19.00
N SER A 335 -3.28 -2.22 19.30
CA SER A 335 -2.49 -3.30 19.86
C SER A 335 -1.91 -2.86 21.21
N THR A 336 -2.20 -3.61 22.26
CA THR A 336 -1.56 -3.48 23.56
C THR A 336 -0.47 -4.54 23.69
N ILE A 337 0.78 -4.12 23.91
CA ILE A 337 1.96 -4.98 23.92
C ILE A 337 2.65 -4.85 25.27
N GLN A 338 2.91 -5.96 25.94
CA GLN A 338 3.71 -5.99 27.18
C GLN A 338 5.20 -6.02 26.82
N ARG A 339 5.96 -5.05 27.35
CA ARG A 339 7.41 -4.94 27.15
C ARG A 339 8.13 -4.74 28.48
N ALA A 340 9.38 -5.20 28.55
CA ALA A 340 10.26 -4.84 29.65
C ALA A 340 10.67 -3.38 29.54
N SER A 341 10.61 -2.62 30.63
CA SER A 341 11.10 -1.24 30.68
C SER A 341 12.61 -1.17 30.57
N TYR A 342 13.31 -2.02 31.28
CA TYR A 342 14.77 -2.18 31.22
C TYR A 342 15.19 -3.58 31.67
N VAL A 343 16.24 -4.13 31.05
CA VAL A 343 16.82 -5.43 31.45
C VAL A 343 18.32 -5.28 31.60
N SER A 344 18.78 -5.34 32.81
CA SER A 344 20.22 -5.37 33.14
C SER A 344 20.80 -6.78 32.91
N GLY A 345 21.98 -6.87 32.26
CA GLY A 345 22.82 -8.03 31.95
C GLY A 345 22.28 -9.45 32.19
N ASN A 346 22.08 -9.88 33.45
CA ASN A 346 21.67 -11.23 33.82
C ASN A 346 20.22 -11.35 34.28
N ALA A 347 19.28 -10.65 33.59
CA ALA A 347 17.83 -10.87 33.71
C ALA A 347 17.11 -10.28 34.94
N SER A 348 17.61 -9.22 35.56
CA SER A 348 16.73 -8.41 36.43
C SER A 348 15.90 -7.45 35.60
N LEU A 349 14.58 -7.55 35.70
CA LEU A 349 13.62 -6.65 35.07
C LEU A 349 13.38 -5.45 35.99
N ASP A 350 13.52 -4.22 35.50
CA ASP A 350 13.09 -3.04 36.24
C ASP A 350 11.55 -2.88 36.25
N GLY A 351 10.87 -3.61 35.36
CA GLY A 351 9.41 -3.64 35.27
C GLY A 351 8.89 -4.12 33.91
N ILE A 352 7.59 -4.35 33.84
CA ILE A 352 6.85 -4.63 32.60
C ILE A 352 5.83 -3.51 32.43
N GLU A 353 5.80 -2.91 31.26
CA GLU A 353 4.89 -1.84 30.87
C GLU A 353 4.01 -2.27 29.71
N ASN A 354 2.79 -1.71 29.65
CA ASN A 354 1.95 -1.83 28.47
C ASN A 354 2.26 -0.69 27.51
N HIS A 355 2.61 -1.04 26.29
CA HIS A 355 2.81 -0.13 25.18
C HIS A 355 1.63 -0.22 24.23
N HIS A 356 1.17 0.91 23.76
CA HIS A 356 0.07 1.01 22.81
C HIS A 356 0.60 1.33 21.41
N ASP A 357 0.10 0.59 20.43
CA ASP A 357 0.25 0.88 19.01
C ASP A 357 -1.15 1.05 18.45
N THR A 358 -1.54 2.27 18.09
CA THR A 358 -2.90 2.61 17.66
C THR A 358 -2.91 3.22 16.28
N VAL A 359 -3.89 2.83 15.46
CA VAL A 359 -4.16 3.46 14.17
C VAL A 359 -5.61 3.89 14.13
N ASP A 360 -5.85 5.18 14.03
CA ASP A 360 -7.17 5.79 13.90
C ASP A 360 -7.38 6.28 12.48
N ASN A 361 -8.55 5.98 11.90
CA ASN A 361 -8.94 6.50 10.60
C ASN A 361 -10.33 7.16 10.68
N PHE A 362 -10.48 8.22 9.89
CA PHE A 362 -11.76 8.85 9.61
C PHE A 362 -11.84 9.18 8.13
N MET A 363 -12.99 8.92 7.52
CA MET A 363 -13.34 9.38 6.19
C MET A 363 -14.76 9.93 6.13
N ALA A 364 -14.95 10.95 5.31
CA ALA A 364 -16.27 11.41 4.90
C ALA A 364 -16.23 11.67 3.40
N LYS A 365 -17.14 11.08 2.65
CA LYS A 365 -17.27 11.31 1.21
C LYS A 365 -18.68 11.73 0.88
N LEU A 366 -18.80 12.95 0.35
CA LEU A 366 -20.02 13.50 -0.19
C LEU A 366 -20.00 13.37 -1.72
N THR A 367 -20.99 12.69 -2.26
CA THR A 367 -21.16 12.56 -3.71
C THR A 367 -22.40 13.31 -4.16
N TRP A 368 -22.23 14.19 -5.14
CA TRP A 368 -23.30 14.92 -5.77
C TRP A 368 -23.45 14.52 -7.24
N TRP A 369 -24.56 13.92 -7.58
CA TRP A 369 -24.98 13.59 -8.96
C TRP A 369 -25.87 14.72 -9.47
N LYS A 370 -25.25 15.78 -10.00
CA LYS A 370 -26.00 16.96 -10.47
C LYS A 370 -26.98 16.61 -11.59
N ASN A 371 -26.50 15.84 -12.55
CA ASN A 371 -27.26 15.31 -13.70
C ASN A 371 -26.49 14.12 -14.30
N ALA A 372 -27.00 13.55 -15.38
CA ALA A 372 -26.39 12.44 -16.11
C ALA A 372 -24.91 12.67 -16.51
N GLY A 373 -24.53 13.90 -16.77
CA GLY A 373 -23.19 14.26 -17.25
C GLY A 373 -22.30 14.89 -16.19
N THR A 374 -22.75 15.06 -14.94
CA THR A 374 -21.93 15.76 -13.93
C THR A 374 -22.02 15.07 -12.59
N THR A 375 -20.90 14.59 -12.13
CA THR A 375 -20.73 14.03 -10.79
C THR A 375 -19.60 14.74 -10.07
N SER A 376 -19.77 15.02 -8.79
CA SER A 376 -18.77 15.65 -7.95
C SER A 376 -18.64 14.90 -6.64
N ASP A 377 -17.42 14.54 -6.26
CA ASP A 377 -17.09 13.96 -4.97
C ASP A 377 -16.24 14.93 -4.15
N LEU A 378 -16.60 15.09 -2.89
CA LEU A 378 -15.76 15.74 -1.89
C LEU A 378 -15.42 14.73 -0.81
N THR A 379 -14.15 14.43 -0.66
CA THR A 379 -13.64 13.49 0.33
C THR A 379 -12.83 14.22 1.40
N LEU A 380 -13.10 13.93 2.66
CA LEU A 380 -12.23 14.24 3.80
C LEU A 380 -11.64 12.94 4.29
N LYS A 381 -10.34 12.92 4.58
CA LYS A 381 -9.60 11.75 5.03
C LYS A 381 -8.64 12.10 6.14
N TYR A 382 -8.55 11.22 7.11
CA TYR A 382 -7.63 11.33 8.24
C TYR A 382 -7.11 9.95 8.62
N SER A 383 -5.84 9.89 8.92
CA SER A 383 -5.16 8.70 9.45
C SER A 383 -4.16 9.15 10.50
N GLN A 384 -4.15 8.51 11.65
CA GLN A 384 -3.16 8.73 12.69
C GLN A 384 -2.66 7.38 13.20
N ARG A 385 -1.35 7.21 13.27
CA ARG A 385 -0.73 6.15 14.06
C ARG A 385 0.08 6.75 15.19
N ALA A 386 -0.09 6.20 16.41
CA ALA A 386 0.75 6.47 17.56
C ALA A 386 1.30 5.14 18.08
N SER A 387 2.62 5.00 18.11
CA SER A 387 3.29 3.78 18.56
C SER A 387 4.26 4.11 19.69
N GLU A 388 3.94 3.62 20.87
CA GLU A 388 4.82 3.72 22.04
C GLU A 388 5.92 2.67 21.95
N ARG A 389 7.15 3.10 22.23
CA ARG A 389 8.34 2.29 22.11
C ARG A 389 9.31 2.55 23.24
N ASN A 390 10.17 1.58 23.51
CA ASN A 390 11.34 1.73 24.36
C ASN A 390 12.46 0.82 23.81
N ASP A 391 13.69 1.08 24.25
CA ASP A 391 14.79 0.14 24.06
C ASP A 391 15.21 -0.39 25.44
N SER A 392 14.79 -1.59 25.76
CA SER A 392 15.01 -2.21 27.08
C SER A 392 16.46 -2.62 27.35
N PHE A 393 17.37 -2.46 26.39
CA PHE A 393 18.82 -2.56 26.63
C PHE A 393 19.38 -1.29 27.28
N TYR A 394 18.60 -0.19 27.28
CA TYR A 394 19.00 1.10 27.82
C TYR A 394 17.96 1.63 28.79
N ARG A 395 18.37 2.47 29.74
CA ARG A 395 17.46 3.08 30.73
C ARG A 395 16.80 4.33 30.19
N ASN A 396 15.54 4.59 30.61
CA ASN A 396 14.80 5.81 30.31
C ASN A 396 14.73 6.13 28.81
N THR A 397 14.47 5.12 28.00
CA THR A 397 14.47 5.23 26.53
C THR A 397 13.08 5.24 25.93
N ARG A 398 12.05 5.57 26.68
CA ARG A 398 10.68 5.61 26.15
C ARG A 398 10.53 6.75 25.15
N TRP A 399 9.86 6.46 24.04
CA TRP A 399 9.46 7.44 23.04
C TRP A 399 8.14 7.03 22.37
N THR A 400 7.48 8.00 21.76
CA THR A 400 6.31 7.77 20.90
C THR A 400 6.62 8.22 19.48
N ASN A 401 6.44 7.34 18.51
CA ASN A 401 6.41 7.68 17.11
C ASN A 401 4.96 7.95 16.69
N ASN A 402 4.73 9.11 16.06
CA ASN A 402 3.44 9.39 15.44
C ASN A 402 3.63 9.53 13.93
N HIS A 403 2.65 9.02 13.20
CA HIS A 403 2.50 9.17 11.77
C HIS A 403 1.08 9.63 11.49
N ASP A 404 0.93 10.91 11.17
CA ASP A 404 -0.36 11.57 11.02
C ASP A 404 -0.54 12.05 9.58
N ALA A 405 -1.73 11.84 9.01
CA ALA A 405 -2.09 12.37 7.72
C ALA A 405 -3.53 12.89 7.74
N ILE A 406 -3.74 14.07 7.18
CA ILE A 406 -5.05 14.67 6.99
C ILE A 406 -5.13 15.31 5.62
N GLY A 407 -6.27 15.21 4.95
CA GLY A 407 -6.44 15.85 3.67
C GLY A 407 -7.88 15.89 3.20
N PHE A 408 -8.08 16.65 2.14
CA PHE A 408 -9.30 16.59 1.37
C PHE A 408 -8.99 16.38 -0.12
N ALA A 409 -9.95 15.81 -0.84
CA ALA A 409 -9.93 15.66 -2.28
C ALA A 409 -11.29 16.05 -2.85
N TRP A 410 -11.28 16.91 -3.85
CA TRP A 410 -12.44 17.22 -4.66
C TRP A 410 -12.22 16.68 -6.06
N ASN A 411 -13.15 15.83 -6.52
CA ASN A 411 -13.15 15.24 -7.86
C ASN A 411 -14.40 15.70 -8.59
N LEU A 412 -14.25 16.19 -9.81
CA LEU A 412 -15.33 16.55 -10.71
C LEU A 412 -15.21 15.76 -12.00
N ASP A 413 -16.24 15.01 -12.33
CA ASP A 413 -16.43 14.41 -13.65
C ASP A 413 -17.55 15.19 -14.37
N HIS A 414 -17.22 15.79 -15.51
CA HIS A 414 -18.16 16.61 -16.27
C HIS A 414 -18.13 16.28 -17.76
N ARG A 415 -19.29 15.97 -18.30
CA ARG A 415 -19.49 15.73 -19.72
C ARG A 415 -19.60 17.06 -20.46
N LEU A 416 -18.68 17.29 -21.37
CA LEU A 416 -18.72 18.33 -22.38
C LEU A 416 -19.40 17.79 -23.65
N ASN A 417 -19.62 18.65 -24.66
CA ASN A 417 -20.27 18.22 -25.89
C ASN A 417 -19.53 17.09 -26.62
N ALA A 418 -18.19 17.13 -26.63
CA ALA A 418 -17.35 16.19 -27.39
C ALA A 418 -16.22 15.56 -26.54
N ALA A 419 -16.30 15.68 -25.21
CA ALA A 419 -15.26 15.17 -24.32
C ALA A 419 -15.79 15.00 -22.90
N ASN A 420 -15.12 14.15 -22.10
CA ASN A 420 -15.29 14.08 -20.66
C ASN A 420 -14.12 14.79 -19.98
N LEU A 421 -14.43 15.73 -19.11
CA LEU A 421 -13.48 16.45 -18.29
C LEU A 421 -13.48 15.84 -16.88
N ASN A 422 -12.33 15.38 -16.43
CA ASN A 422 -12.09 15.03 -15.03
C ASN A 422 -11.13 16.06 -14.43
N VAL A 423 -11.52 16.66 -13.32
CA VAL A 423 -10.68 17.60 -12.55
C VAL A 423 -10.60 17.10 -11.13
N LYS A 424 -9.39 17.11 -10.57
CA LYS A 424 -9.14 16.78 -9.17
C LYS A 424 -8.34 17.89 -8.53
N VAL A 425 -8.76 18.29 -7.34
CA VAL A 425 -8.05 19.24 -6.49
C VAL A 425 -7.97 18.66 -5.09
N GLY A 426 -6.82 18.68 -4.47
CA GLY A 426 -6.68 18.19 -3.12
C GLY A 426 -5.58 18.91 -2.34
N TRP A 427 -5.70 18.80 -1.05
CA TRP A 427 -4.69 19.22 -0.11
C TRP A 427 -4.46 18.09 0.90
N ASP A 428 -3.19 17.78 1.16
CA ASP A 428 -2.77 16.76 2.09
C ASP A 428 -1.64 17.29 2.98
N ARG A 429 -1.74 17.02 4.27
CA ARG A 429 -0.67 17.23 5.22
C ARG A 429 -0.25 15.90 5.83
N PHE A 430 1.04 15.61 5.77
CA PHE A 430 1.67 14.45 6.39
C PHE A 430 2.62 14.91 7.48
N ASN A 431 2.66 14.19 8.60
CA ASN A 431 3.53 14.51 9.71
C ASN A 431 4.06 13.23 10.37
N ASP A 432 5.38 13.07 10.35
CA ASP A 432 6.08 12.08 11.15
C ASP A 432 6.75 12.75 12.32
N SER A 433 6.55 12.26 13.52
CA SER A 433 7.19 12.81 14.71
C SER A 433 7.65 11.72 15.68
N ARG A 434 8.75 12.02 16.35
CA ARG A 434 9.22 11.27 17.51
C ARG A 434 9.24 12.19 18.71
N ASN A 435 8.67 11.71 19.81
CA ASN A 435 8.72 12.39 21.10
C ASN A 435 9.33 11.43 22.13
N SER A 436 10.56 11.73 22.57
CA SER A 436 11.26 10.98 23.62
C SER A 436 11.05 11.65 24.96
N ASP A 437 11.02 10.87 26.04
CA ASP A 437 10.88 11.37 27.41
C ASP A 437 12.15 12.08 27.91
N SER A 438 13.28 11.93 27.16
CA SER A 438 14.55 12.59 27.45
C SER A 438 15.14 13.21 26.20
N ASN A 439 15.85 14.33 26.34
CA ASN A 439 16.64 14.98 25.29
C ASN A 439 18.15 14.72 25.40
N GLU A 440 18.57 13.86 26.34
CA GLU A 440 19.95 13.46 26.53
C GLU A 440 20.08 11.94 26.42
N PHE A 441 21.02 11.49 25.58
CA PHE A 441 21.45 10.10 25.52
C PHE A 441 22.84 9.95 26.13
N ILE A 442 22.92 9.30 27.29
CA ILE A 442 24.12 9.21 28.10
C ILE A 442 24.63 7.78 28.10
N THR A 443 25.92 7.61 27.83
CA THR A 443 26.61 6.35 27.98
C THR A 443 27.56 6.43 29.19
N HIS A 444 27.28 5.72 30.27
CA HIS A 444 28.11 5.55 31.42
C HIS A 444 29.06 4.37 31.18
N PHE A 445 30.35 4.63 31.13
CA PHE A 445 31.38 3.60 31.06
C PHE A 445 32.07 3.52 32.41
N PHE A 446 32.02 2.36 33.03
CA PHE A 446 32.68 2.07 34.32
C PHE A 446 33.95 1.26 34.06
N GLU A 447 35.08 1.76 34.54
CA GLU A 447 36.35 1.04 34.47
C GLU A 447 36.35 -0.13 35.44
N ALA A 448 37.18 -1.14 35.16
CA ALA A 448 37.33 -2.27 36.01
C ALA A 448 37.90 -1.85 37.40
N VAL A 449 37.25 -2.25 38.48
CA VAL A 449 37.66 -1.94 39.88
C VAL A 449 37.46 -3.16 40.78
N GLY A 450 38.43 -3.44 41.60
CA GLY A 450 38.29 -4.46 42.65
C GLY A 450 37.97 -5.88 42.16
N GLY A 451 38.42 -6.26 40.97
CA GLY A 451 38.15 -7.54 40.34
C GLY A 451 36.86 -7.61 39.54
N MET A 452 36.03 -6.57 39.55
CA MET A 452 34.90 -6.43 38.65
C MET A 452 35.36 -5.95 37.27
N PRO A 453 34.93 -6.58 36.17
CA PRO A 453 35.26 -6.13 34.81
C PRO A 453 34.62 -4.77 34.50
N SER A 454 35.16 -4.08 33.50
CA SER A 454 34.53 -2.87 32.97
C SER A 454 33.15 -3.18 32.36
N TYR A 455 32.22 -2.27 32.52
CA TYR A 455 30.88 -2.40 31.96
C TYR A 455 30.33 -1.06 31.51
N THR A 456 29.27 -1.08 30.71
CA THR A 456 28.64 0.12 30.19
C THR A 456 27.12 0.08 30.47
N ILE A 457 26.58 1.23 30.87
CA ILE A 457 25.13 1.46 30.97
C ILE A 457 24.82 2.68 30.11
N SER A 458 23.87 2.57 29.19
CA SER A 458 23.41 3.71 28.41
C SER A 458 21.91 3.95 28.63
N GLY A 459 21.47 5.16 28.36
CA GLY A 459 20.05 5.49 28.48
C GLY A 459 19.73 6.90 28.02
N GLY A 460 18.42 7.21 27.98
CA GLY A 460 17.91 8.49 27.57
C GLY A 460 17.37 8.50 26.16
N GLY A 461 17.29 9.68 25.56
CA GLY A 461 16.70 9.88 24.24
C GLY A 461 17.16 11.20 23.60
N TYR A 462 16.50 11.57 22.52
CA TYR A 462 16.86 12.76 21.74
C TYR A 462 15.73 13.80 21.59
N GLY A 463 14.84 13.85 22.57
CA GLY A 463 13.78 14.85 22.61
C GLY A 463 12.75 14.71 21.48
N LYS A 464 12.17 15.84 21.10
CA LYS A 464 11.12 15.91 20.09
C LYS A 464 11.66 16.39 18.75
N GLU A 465 11.37 15.59 17.71
CA GLU A 465 11.61 15.92 16.29
C GLU A 465 10.36 15.64 15.46
N GLU A 466 10.15 16.42 14.41
CA GLU A 466 9.10 16.16 13.43
C GLU A 466 9.53 16.53 12.01
N LYS A 467 8.96 15.82 11.04
CA LYS A 467 9.01 16.10 9.60
C LYS A 467 7.59 16.19 9.09
N ASN A 468 7.24 17.27 8.42
CA ASN A 468 5.93 17.38 7.81
C ASN A 468 6.00 17.88 6.37
N LYS A 469 4.93 17.61 5.61
CA LYS A 469 4.72 18.06 4.24
C LYS A 469 3.29 18.53 4.10
N ASP A 470 3.10 19.78 3.72
CA ASP A 470 1.83 20.35 3.30
C ASP A 470 1.83 20.45 1.77
N ALA A 471 0.90 19.78 1.10
CA ALA A 471 0.89 19.70 -0.36
C ALA A 471 -0.48 20.00 -0.95
N TRP A 472 -0.54 20.92 -1.89
CA TRP A 472 -1.65 21.10 -2.81
C TRP A 472 -1.39 20.36 -4.10
N SER A 473 -2.38 19.65 -4.61
CA SER A 473 -2.31 18.91 -5.86
C SER A 473 -3.52 19.24 -6.74
N VAL A 474 -3.27 19.45 -8.02
CA VAL A 474 -4.31 19.67 -9.03
C VAL A 474 -4.01 18.76 -10.21
N SER A 475 -5.02 18.09 -10.72
CA SER A 475 -4.91 17.37 -11.99
C SER A 475 -6.16 17.57 -12.85
N SER A 476 -5.96 17.54 -14.15
CA SER A 476 -7.03 17.62 -15.13
C SER A 476 -6.78 16.61 -16.23
N LYS A 477 -7.81 15.87 -16.62
CA LYS A 477 -7.80 14.93 -17.75
C LYS A 477 -9.02 15.20 -18.64
N LEU A 478 -8.75 15.37 -19.91
CA LEU A 478 -9.76 15.54 -20.94
C LEU A 478 -9.74 14.32 -21.86
N VAL A 479 -10.80 13.56 -21.87
CA VAL A 479 -11.00 12.37 -22.71
C VAL A 479 -11.96 12.73 -23.82
N PHE A 480 -11.47 12.82 -25.05
CA PHE A 480 -12.29 13.12 -26.21
C PHE A 480 -13.17 11.93 -26.60
N ASP A 481 -14.28 12.23 -27.22
CA ASP A 481 -15.10 11.19 -27.86
C ASP A 481 -14.28 10.51 -28.97
N THR A 482 -14.58 9.26 -29.19
CA THR A 482 -13.93 8.51 -30.27
C THR A 482 -14.30 9.10 -31.63
N PHE A 483 -13.31 9.22 -32.50
CA PHE A 483 -13.49 9.67 -33.86
C PHE A 483 -12.73 8.78 -34.84
N ASN A 484 -13.16 8.76 -36.10
CA ASN A 484 -12.57 7.92 -37.13
C ASN A 484 -11.78 8.75 -38.15
N THR A 485 -10.61 8.28 -38.54
CA THR A 485 -9.85 8.76 -39.71
C THR A 485 -9.66 7.59 -40.68
N GLY A 486 -10.58 7.47 -41.62
CA GLY A 486 -10.65 6.31 -42.49
C GLY A 486 -10.96 5.03 -41.71
N PRO A 487 -10.12 3.97 -41.80
CA PRO A 487 -10.34 2.73 -41.08
C PRO A 487 -9.87 2.76 -39.63
N LEU A 488 -9.23 3.85 -39.20
CA LEU A 488 -8.69 4.00 -37.85
C LEU A 488 -9.69 4.70 -36.93
N GLU A 489 -9.91 4.12 -35.77
CA GLU A 489 -10.68 4.71 -34.69
C GLU A 489 -9.70 5.25 -33.62
N HIS A 490 -9.86 6.51 -33.24
CA HIS A 490 -9.01 7.22 -32.29
C HIS A 490 -9.75 7.47 -30.98
N SER A 491 -9.09 7.18 -29.86
CA SER A 491 -9.52 7.54 -28.50
C SER A 491 -8.42 8.35 -27.84
N VAL A 492 -8.50 9.66 -27.98
CA VAL A 492 -7.48 10.60 -27.51
C VAL A 492 -7.81 11.06 -26.10
N TYR A 493 -6.82 11.14 -25.26
CA TYR A 493 -6.89 11.90 -24.03
C TYR A 493 -5.62 12.69 -23.77
N ILE A 494 -5.79 13.84 -23.15
CA ILE A 494 -4.70 14.72 -22.71
C ILE A 494 -4.91 15.08 -21.24
N GLY A 495 -3.85 15.43 -20.56
CA GLY A 495 -4.01 15.92 -19.20
C GLY A 495 -2.76 16.59 -18.65
N ALA A 496 -2.96 17.20 -17.51
CA ALA A 496 -1.91 17.88 -16.76
C ALA A 496 -2.10 17.64 -15.26
N ASP A 497 -1.01 17.64 -14.55
CA ASP A 497 -1.01 17.66 -13.09
C ASP A 497 0.08 18.59 -12.54
N ALA A 498 -0.16 19.14 -11.36
CA ALA A 498 0.79 19.97 -10.65
C ALA A 498 0.66 19.75 -9.14
N GLN A 499 1.78 19.85 -8.43
CA GLN A 499 1.86 19.78 -6.98
C GLN A 499 2.74 20.93 -6.46
N TRP A 500 2.26 21.57 -5.41
CA TRP A 500 3.01 22.57 -4.62
C TRP A 500 3.06 22.06 -3.19
N ALA A 501 4.26 21.89 -2.66
CA ALA A 501 4.44 21.39 -1.31
C ALA A 501 5.48 22.21 -0.54
N ASN A 502 5.20 22.41 0.76
CA ASN A 502 6.17 22.88 1.73
C ASN A 502 6.54 21.73 2.65
N VAL A 503 7.83 21.48 2.78
CA VAL A 503 8.38 20.44 3.64
C VAL A 503 9.13 21.10 4.77
N HIS A 504 8.90 20.64 5.97
CA HIS A 504 9.39 21.23 7.19
C HIS A 504 9.95 20.15 8.10
N PHE A 505 11.19 20.34 8.58
CA PHE A 505 11.74 19.57 9.70
C PHE A 505 11.95 20.52 10.87
N GLN A 506 11.61 20.06 12.07
CA GLN A 506 11.81 20.81 13.30
C GLN A 506 12.39 19.91 14.39
N ARG A 507 13.43 20.42 15.05
CA ARG A 507 13.92 19.96 16.34
C ARG A 507 13.61 21.03 17.37
N TYR A 508 12.87 20.67 18.40
CA TYR A 508 12.26 21.65 19.33
C TYR A 508 13.21 22.14 20.40
N GLU A 509 14.20 21.33 20.77
CA GLU A 509 15.11 21.60 21.86
C GLU A 509 16.52 21.06 21.58
N ASP A 510 17.52 21.53 22.32
CA ASP A 510 18.84 20.93 22.29
C ASP A 510 18.75 19.46 22.73
N SER A 511 19.41 18.59 21.98
CA SER A 511 19.58 17.19 22.38
C SER A 511 21.08 16.89 22.46
N TYR A 512 21.44 15.98 23.35
CA TYR A 512 22.85 15.68 23.61
C TYR A 512 23.10 14.16 23.52
N SER A 513 24.28 13.82 23.02
CA SER A 513 24.84 12.49 23.16
C SER A 513 26.24 12.61 23.72
N TYR A 514 26.50 11.94 24.85
CA TYR A 514 27.82 11.99 25.47
C TYR A 514 28.12 10.75 26.30
N GLN A 515 29.41 10.57 26.62
CA GLN A 515 29.91 9.51 27.47
C GLN A 515 30.40 10.07 28.77
N LEU A 516 29.94 9.47 29.87
CA LEU A 516 30.46 9.65 31.21
C LEU A 516 31.35 8.44 31.56
N ARG A 517 32.66 8.67 31.73
CA ARG A 517 33.62 7.66 32.11
C ARG A 517 33.88 7.73 33.61
N HIS A 518 33.49 6.65 34.29
CA HIS A 518 33.78 6.45 35.70
C HIS A 518 35.15 5.73 35.82
N LEU A 519 36.17 6.47 36.22
CA LEU A 519 37.52 5.92 36.38
C LEU A 519 37.63 5.07 37.63
N ALA A 520 38.58 4.16 37.63
CA ALA A 520 38.86 3.28 38.79
C ALA A 520 39.16 4.02 40.10
N ASN A 521 39.65 5.24 40.03
CA ASN A 521 39.93 6.12 41.17
C ASN A 521 38.71 6.95 41.64
N GLY A 522 37.51 6.71 41.09
CA GLY A 522 36.29 7.41 41.43
C GLY A 522 36.06 8.73 40.68
N THR A 523 37.01 9.15 39.83
CA THR A 523 36.87 10.39 39.04
C THR A 523 35.88 10.17 37.91
N LEU A 524 34.99 11.16 37.68
CA LEU A 524 34.05 11.23 36.57
C LEU A 524 34.62 12.12 35.46
N GLN A 525 34.67 11.60 34.24
CA GLN A 525 35.10 12.35 33.06
C GLN A 525 34.01 12.36 32.00
N GLU A 526 33.64 13.55 31.51
CA GLU A 526 32.75 13.70 30.36
C GLU A 526 33.56 13.60 29.08
N ARG A 527 33.05 12.83 28.07
CA ARG A 527 33.73 12.54 26.83
C ARG A 527 32.75 12.48 25.65
N SER A 528 33.29 12.66 24.44
CA SER A 528 32.52 12.46 23.18
C SER A 528 31.18 13.20 23.19
N LYS A 529 31.15 14.45 23.70
CA LYS A 529 29.89 15.19 23.79
C LYS A 529 29.56 15.85 22.45
N THR A 530 28.38 15.47 21.94
CA THR A 530 27.78 16.04 20.75
C THR A 530 26.47 16.73 21.14
N GLN A 531 26.32 17.99 20.69
CA GLN A 531 25.08 18.74 20.80
C GLN A 531 24.39 18.74 19.44
N TYR A 532 23.11 18.48 19.44
CA TYR A 532 22.20 18.57 18.30
C TYR A 532 21.30 19.79 18.54
N LEU A 533 21.49 20.79 17.68
CA LEU A 533 20.88 22.11 17.85
C LEU A 533 19.40 22.10 17.53
N PRO A 534 18.55 22.83 18.27
CA PRO A 534 17.20 23.09 17.87
C PRO A 534 17.21 23.96 16.60
N GLY A 535 16.09 23.89 15.88
CA GLY A 535 15.95 24.71 14.68
C GLY A 535 15.01 24.07 13.66
N VAL A 536 14.93 24.75 12.54
CA VAL A 536 13.99 24.48 11.46
C VAL A 536 14.75 24.30 10.16
N VAL A 537 14.32 23.36 9.34
CA VAL A 537 14.75 23.22 7.95
C VAL A 537 13.51 23.24 7.06
N ASP A 538 13.39 24.26 6.22
CA ASP A 538 12.31 24.39 5.25
C ASP A 538 12.78 24.08 3.84
N LEU A 539 11.90 23.41 3.06
CA LEU A 539 12.09 23.08 1.66
C LEU A 539 10.78 23.30 0.91
N SER A 540 10.83 24.10 -0.17
CA SER A 540 9.70 24.22 -1.10
C SER A 540 9.88 23.29 -2.28
N TYR A 541 8.86 22.51 -2.59
CA TYR A 541 8.80 21.58 -3.70
C TYR A 541 7.68 21.92 -4.66
N GLN A 542 7.96 21.94 -5.95
CA GLN A 542 6.98 22.14 -7.00
C GLN A 542 7.25 21.14 -8.12
N SER A 543 6.20 20.50 -8.60
CA SER A 543 6.31 19.62 -9.75
C SER A 543 5.10 19.80 -10.67
N MET A 544 5.32 19.59 -11.97
CA MET A 544 4.28 19.59 -12.99
C MET A 544 4.48 18.45 -13.96
N GLY A 545 3.39 17.93 -14.51
CA GLY A 545 3.38 16.91 -15.53
C GLY A 545 2.36 17.23 -16.62
N LEU A 546 2.73 17.00 -17.87
CA LEU A 546 1.84 17.05 -19.02
C LEU A 546 1.85 15.70 -19.71
N TYR A 547 0.70 15.22 -20.15
CA TYR A 547 0.62 13.91 -20.80
C TYR A 547 -0.44 13.88 -21.90
N ALA A 548 -0.20 12.99 -22.86
CA ALA A 548 -1.16 12.68 -23.93
C ALA A 548 -1.07 11.21 -24.33
N ALA A 549 -2.18 10.67 -24.75
CA ALA A 549 -2.27 9.34 -25.33
C ALA A 549 -3.34 9.30 -26.41
N ASP A 550 -3.10 8.46 -27.40
CA ASP A 550 -4.08 8.11 -28.42
C ASP A 550 -4.17 6.60 -28.55
N LYS A 551 -5.32 6.02 -28.24
CA LYS A 551 -5.57 4.62 -28.53
C LYS A 551 -6.16 4.51 -29.93
N ILE A 552 -5.32 4.05 -30.86
CA ILE A 552 -5.65 3.87 -32.28
C ILE A 552 -6.07 2.42 -32.46
N ARG A 553 -7.26 2.20 -33.00
CA ARG A 553 -7.75 0.87 -33.33
C ARG A 553 -7.90 0.71 -34.83
N TRP A 554 -7.44 -0.45 -35.27
CA TRP A 554 -7.62 -0.90 -36.61
C TRP A 554 -8.05 -2.38 -36.61
N ASP A 555 -9.33 -2.61 -36.93
CA ASP A 555 -9.96 -3.95 -36.88
C ASP A 555 -9.69 -4.68 -35.53
N ARG A 556 -8.85 -5.69 -35.53
CA ARG A 556 -8.47 -6.52 -34.34
C ARG A 556 -7.23 -6.03 -33.61
N PHE A 557 -6.61 -4.99 -34.13
CA PHE A 557 -5.38 -4.45 -33.58
C PHE A 557 -5.59 -3.10 -32.94
N SER A 558 -4.99 -2.87 -31.79
CA SER A 558 -4.95 -1.53 -31.19
C SER A 558 -3.53 -1.18 -30.80
N LEU A 559 -3.17 0.09 -31.01
CA LEU A 559 -1.90 0.68 -30.64
C LEU A 559 -2.15 1.91 -29.79
N THR A 560 -1.50 2.02 -28.65
CA THR A 560 -1.62 3.16 -27.75
C THR A 560 -0.27 3.84 -27.54
N PRO A 561 0.17 4.72 -28.48
CA PRO A 561 1.28 5.61 -28.21
C PRO A 561 0.89 6.65 -27.17
N SER A 562 1.80 6.96 -26.27
CA SER A 562 1.59 7.97 -25.24
C SER A 562 2.92 8.54 -24.78
N ALA A 563 2.88 9.75 -24.23
CA ALA A 563 4.06 10.40 -23.68
C ALA A 563 3.68 11.29 -22.50
N ARG A 564 4.59 11.37 -21.55
CA ARG A 564 4.49 12.26 -20.40
C ARG A 564 5.78 13.04 -20.23
N LEU A 565 5.67 14.32 -19.95
CA LEU A 565 6.77 15.21 -19.62
C LEU A 565 6.58 15.73 -18.20
N ASP A 566 7.52 15.40 -17.32
CA ASP A 566 7.57 15.89 -15.95
C ASP A 566 8.72 16.87 -15.74
N ARG A 567 8.49 17.85 -14.88
CA ARG A 567 9.52 18.77 -14.38
C ARG A 567 9.25 19.11 -12.92
N ASP A 568 10.34 19.29 -12.15
CA ASP A 568 10.29 19.76 -10.76
C ASP A 568 11.41 20.76 -10.47
N ASN A 569 11.32 21.43 -9.32
CA ASN A 569 12.33 22.35 -8.84
C ASN A 569 13.35 21.73 -7.86
N PHE A 570 13.23 20.42 -7.58
CA PHE A 570 14.12 19.72 -6.65
C PHE A 570 15.43 19.30 -7.30
N LEU A 571 15.35 18.49 -8.35
CA LEU A 571 16.49 18.12 -9.19
C LEU A 571 16.55 18.97 -10.48
N ASN A 572 15.45 19.67 -10.80
CA ASN A 572 15.33 20.52 -12.00
C ASN A 572 15.52 19.78 -13.33
N ASN A 573 15.26 18.48 -13.33
CA ASN A 573 15.35 17.63 -14.52
C ASN A 573 14.09 17.74 -15.39
N PHE A 574 14.26 17.55 -16.70
CA PHE A 574 13.17 17.30 -17.65
C PHE A 574 13.10 15.80 -17.91
N ASN A 575 12.00 15.18 -17.55
CA ASN A 575 11.81 13.74 -17.59
C ASN A 575 10.75 13.38 -18.65
N LEU A 576 11.21 12.93 -19.83
CA LEU A 576 10.29 12.46 -20.88
C LEU A 576 10.07 10.95 -20.76
N SER A 577 8.83 10.56 -20.55
CA SER A 577 8.35 9.17 -20.34
C SER A 577 7.53 8.70 -21.55
N PRO A 578 8.15 8.22 -22.64
CA PRO A 578 7.41 7.60 -23.73
C PRO A 578 6.87 6.23 -23.30
N ARG A 579 5.67 5.89 -23.75
CA ARG A 579 5.03 4.58 -23.51
C ARG A 579 4.25 4.18 -24.74
N VAL A 580 4.35 2.91 -25.10
CA VAL A 580 3.60 2.33 -26.23
C VAL A 580 3.07 0.99 -25.78
N ARG A 581 1.77 0.76 -26.03
CA ARG A 581 1.11 -0.51 -25.84
C ARG A 581 0.42 -0.93 -27.14
N ALA A 582 0.55 -2.20 -27.47
CA ALA A 582 -0.13 -2.83 -28.59
C ALA A 582 -0.93 -4.03 -28.09
N ASP A 583 -2.18 -4.16 -28.52
CA ASP A 583 -3.04 -5.31 -28.24
C ASP A 583 -3.55 -5.88 -29.56
N TRP A 584 -3.52 -7.19 -29.72
CA TRP A 584 -4.04 -7.91 -30.88
C TRP A 584 -5.03 -8.98 -30.47
N ASP A 585 -6.31 -8.78 -30.82
CA ASP A 585 -7.35 -9.79 -30.70
C ASP A 585 -7.24 -10.77 -31.88
N VAL A 586 -6.55 -11.89 -31.66
CA VAL A 586 -6.13 -12.84 -32.72
C VAL A 586 -7.31 -13.32 -33.56
N PHE A 587 -8.43 -13.62 -32.93
CA PHE A 587 -9.64 -14.17 -33.59
C PHE A 587 -10.80 -13.16 -33.70
N GLY A 588 -10.68 -11.98 -33.12
CA GLY A 588 -11.72 -10.95 -33.13
C GLY A 588 -12.90 -11.23 -32.18
N ASN A 589 -12.75 -12.19 -31.28
CA ASN A 589 -13.78 -12.58 -30.31
C ASN A 589 -13.38 -12.31 -28.84
N GLN A 590 -12.27 -11.62 -28.63
CA GLN A 590 -11.69 -11.25 -27.34
C GLN A 590 -11.27 -12.46 -26.45
N GLN A 591 -11.28 -13.67 -27.00
CA GLN A 591 -10.87 -14.87 -26.28
C GLN A 591 -9.35 -15.05 -26.25
N THR A 592 -8.65 -14.58 -27.30
CA THR A 592 -7.20 -14.68 -27.40
C THR A 592 -6.64 -13.30 -27.70
N ILE A 593 -5.97 -12.69 -26.71
CA ILE A 593 -5.38 -11.36 -26.86
C ILE A 593 -3.89 -11.45 -26.59
N LEU A 594 -3.09 -10.95 -27.52
CA LEU A 594 -1.66 -10.73 -27.35
C LEU A 594 -1.45 -9.26 -27.04
N THR A 595 -0.72 -8.99 -25.95
CA THR A 595 -0.35 -7.61 -25.52
C THR A 595 1.16 -7.49 -25.52
N ALA A 596 1.67 -6.38 -26.08
CA ALA A 596 3.08 -6.00 -25.98
C ALA A 596 3.17 -4.53 -25.57
N GLY A 597 4.19 -4.18 -24.79
CA GLY A 597 4.36 -2.81 -24.35
C GLY A 597 5.82 -2.48 -24.06
N THR A 598 6.15 -1.20 -24.24
CA THR A 598 7.40 -0.62 -23.78
C THR A 598 7.13 0.73 -23.14
N ALA A 599 7.84 1.02 -22.07
CA ALA A 599 7.61 2.23 -21.29
C ALA A 599 8.88 2.70 -20.57
N ARG A 600 8.97 4.01 -20.36
CA ARG A 600 9.92 4.59 -19.41
C ARG A 600 9.17 5.22 -18.26
N TYR A 601 9.64 4.93 -17.03
CA TYR A 601 9.08 5.47 -15.79
C TYR A 601 10.17 6.18 -15.01
N TYR A 602 10.00 7.46 -14.73
CA TYR A 602 10.89 8.24 -13.86
C TYR A 602 10.37 8.21 -12.42
N GLY A 603 11.28 7.98 -11.48
CA GLY A 603 10.98 7.86 -10.07
C GLY A 603 10.53 9.16 -9.41
N THR A 604 10.00 9.03 -8.19
CA THR A 604 9.70 10.19 -7.35
C THR A 604 10.97 10.82 -6.81
N ASN A 605 10.94 12.12 -6.56
CA ASN A 605 12.00 12.81 -5.85
C ASN A 605 11.94 12.52 -4.35
N ILE A 606 13.05 12.08 -3.80
CA ILE A 606 13.18 11.77 -2.38
C ILE A 606 13.62 13.04 -1.66
N LEU A 607 12.66 13.81 -1.15
CA LEU A 607 12.89 15.08 -0.49
C LEU A 607 13.70 14.94 0.80
N ASP A 608 13.67 13.75 1.41
CA ASP A 608 14.48 13.39 2.58
C ASP A 608 15.99 13.57 2.35
N LEU A 609 16.49 13.42 1.13
CA LEU A 609 17.92 13.63 0.81
C LEU A 609 18.36 15.06 1.13
N ALA A 610 17.56 16.04 0.75
CA ALA A 610 17.85 17.45 1.04
C ALA A 610 17.67 17.78 2.53
N LEU A 611 16.68 17.17 3.18
CA LEU A 611 16.49 17.32 4.62
C LEU A 611 17.70 16.80 5.38
N ARG A 612 18.18 15.60 5.08
CA ARG A 612 19.36 14.99 5.73
C ARG A 612 20.62 15.84 5.56
N GLU A 613 20.86 16.37 4.37
CA GLU A 613 22.01 17.26 4.15
C GLU A 613 21.96 18.45 5.09
N ARG A 614 20.81 19.15 5.18
CA ARG A 614 20.65 20.33 6.02
C ARG A 614 20.61 20.00 7.52
N ILE A 615 19.91 18.92 7.90
CA ILE A 615 19.85 18.44 9.29
C ILE A 615 21.25 18.06 9.79
N SER A 616 22.11 17.52 8.93
CA SER A 616 23.49 17.16 9.28
C SER A 616 24.33 18.34 9.76
N LEU A 617 23.95 19.56 9.37
CA LEU A 617 24.60 20.81 9.82
C LEU A 617 24.11 21.27 11.21
N MET A 618 23.00 20.72 11.71
CA MET A 618 22.41 21.06 13.00
C MET A 618 23.04 20.28 14.16
N LYS A 619 24.34 20.01 14.09
CA LYS A 619 25.07 19.35 15.17
C LYS A 619 26.47 19.94 15.31
N ARG A 620 27.03 19.88 16.52
CA ARG A 620 28.43 20.23 16.81
C ARG A 620 28.99 19.29 17.85
N SER A 621 30.24 18.91 17.69
CA SER A 621 31.00 18.20 18.70
C SER A 621 31.52 19.20 19.71
N LEU A 622 31.22 18.99 20.99
CA LEU A 622 31.69 19.84 22.08
C LEU A 622 32.97 19.25 22.71
N LEU A 623 33.00 17.90 22.84
CA LEU A 623 34.14 17.19 23.40
C LEU A 623 34.55 16.03 22.48
N THR A 624 35.84 15.78 22.38
CA THR A 624 36.44 14.64 21.68
C THR A 624 36.28 13.36 22.47
N SER A 625 36.64 12.23 21.89
CA SER A 625 36.70 10.93 22.59
C SER A 625 37.67 10.88 23.76
N THR A 626 38.60 11.82 23.85
CA THR A 626 39.52 11.96 24.98
C THR A 626 39.03 12.92 26.06
N GLY A 627 37.91 13.64 25.81
CA GLY A 627 37.35 14.65 26.72
C GLY A 627 37.94 16.05 26.52
N ALA A 628 38.79 16.26 25.53
CA ALA A 628 39.30 17.58 25.19
C ALA A 628 38.24 18.41 24.44
N PRO A 629 38.18 19.74 24.61
CA PRO A 629 37.31 20.58 23.84
C PRO A 629 37.51 20.37 22.32
N SER A 630 36.40 20.23 21.59
CA SER A 630 36.44 20.05 20.15
C SER A 630 36.50 21.42 19.46
N THR A 631 37.43 21.57 18.54
CA THR A 631 37.53 22.74 17.66
C THR A 631 36.93 22.50 16.28
N VAL A 632 36.35 21.32 16.06
CA VAL A 632 35.86 20.90 14.74
C VAL A 632 34.54 21.62 14.42
N VAL A 633 34.60 22.43 13.38
CA VAL A 633 33.39 22.97 12.74
C VAL A 633 32.62 21.79 12.11
N THR A 634 31.32 21.78 12.28
CA THR A 634 30.49 20.73 11.68
C THR A 634 30.56 20.80 10.15
N VAL A 635 31.06 19.74 9.53
CA VAL A 635 31.05 19.58 8.09
C VAL A 635 29.82 18.73 7.74
N PRO A 636 29.09 19.01 6.64
CA PRO A 636 28.00 18.13 6.23
C PRO A 636 28.47 16.69 6.13
N THR A 637 27.76 15.79 6.77
CA THR A 637 28.09 14.36 6.69
C THR A 637 27.48 13.70 5.48
N VAL A 638 26.58 14.41 4.77
CA VAL A 638 25.90 13.97 3.55
C VAL A 638 25.80 15.13 2.59
N THR A 639 26.15 14.92 1.32
CA THR A 639 26.23 15.98 0.29
C THR A 639 25.79 15.51 -1.09
N ASN A 640 25.61 16.46 -2.01
CA ASN A 640 25.44 16.28 -3.48
C ASN A 640 24.09 15.76 -3.94
N TYR A 641 22.98 16.02 -3.24
CA TYR A 641 21.67 15.64 -3.79
C TYR A 641 21.30 16.45 -5.04
N ARG A 642 21.81 17.67 -5.20
CA ARG A 642 21.46 18.59 -6.31
C ARG A 642 22.04 18.18 -7.66
N ASP A 643 23.11 17.39 -7.64
CA ASP A 643 23.77 16.92 -8.87
C ASP A 643 23.18 15.61 -9.39
N LEU A 644 22.12 15.12 -8.73
CA LEU A 644 21.49 13.86 -9.09
C LEU A 644 20.60 14.00 -10.32
N LYS A 645 20.58 12.95 -11.11
CA LYS A 645 19.55 12.70 -12.12
C LYS A 645 18.37 11.96 -11.50
N THR A 646 17.20 12.15 -12.06
CA THR A 646 16.03 11.38 -11.65
C THR A 646 16.20 9.92 -12.08
N PRO A 647 16.18 8.96 -11.14
CA PRO A 647 16.24 7.54 -11.47
C PRO A 647 15.08 7.12 -12.38
N TYR A 648 15.32 6.19 -13.30
CA TYR A 648 14.27 5.68 -14.16
C TYR A 648 14.39 4.18 -14.44
N ASN A 649 13.28 3.58 -14.86
CA ASN A 649 13.22 2.21 -15.37
C ASN A 649 12.73 2.23 -16.82
N ASP A 650 13.43 1.50 -17.68
CA ASP A 650 12.96 1.10 -19.01
C ASP A 650 12.27 -0.27 -18.88
N GLU A 651 11.05 -0.41 -19.41
CA GLU A 651 10.24 -1.61 -19.36
C GLU A 651 9.99 -2.16 -20.75
N LEU A 652 10.06 -3.49 -20.86
CA LEU A 652 9.48 -4.30 -21.94
C LEU A 652 8.50 -5.30 -21.30
N SER A 653 7.30 -5.36 -21.83
CA SER A 653 6.27 -6.28 -21.34
C SER A 653 5.60 -7.02 -22.49
N LEU A 654 5.29 -8.30 -22.25
CA LEU A 654 4.55 -9.17 -23.15
C LEU A 654 3.48 -9.90 -22.35
N ALA A 655 2.31 -10.09 -22.90
CA ALA A 655 1.29 -10.93 -22.27
C ALA A 655 0.43 -11.65 -23.31
N TRP A 656 -0.04 -12.82 -22.90
CA TRP A 656 -1.02 -13.63 -23.61
C TRP A 656 -2.20 -13.87 -22.68
N THR A 657 -3.36 -13.36 -23.09
CA THR A 657 -4.65 -13.61 -22.42
C THR A 657 -5.41 -14.63 -23.24
N GLN A 658 -5.89 -15.68 -22.59
CA GLN A 658 -6.71 -16.73 -23.22
C GLN A 658 -7.93 -17.00 -22.35
N GLU A 659 -9.11 -16.93 -22.96
CA GLU A 659 -10.34 -17.44 -22.37
C GLU A 659 -10.76 -18.72 -23.05
N LEU A 660 -10.84 -19.81 -22.29
CA LEU A 660 -11.21 -21.12 -22.80
C LEU A 660 -11.97 -21.92 -21.74
N ALA A 661 -13.11 -22.50 -22.11
CA ALA A 661 -13.90 -23.38 -21.24
C ALA A 661 -14.27 -22.75 -19.87
N GLY A 662 -14.53 -21.45 -19.84
CA GLY A 662 -14.87 -20.73 -18.62
C GLY A 662 -13.68 -20.45 -17.70
N LEU A 663 -12.45 -20.65 -18.18
CA LEU A 663 -11.21 -20.23 -17.52
C LEU A 663 -10.57 -19.12 -18.31
N ARG A 664 -10.20 -18.06 -17.62
CA ARG A 664 -9.36 -16.98 -18.12
C ARG A 664 -7.94 -17.17 -17.61
N SER A 665 -6.99 -17.26 -18.53
CA SER A 665 -5.57 -17.33 -18.25
C SER A 665 -4.86 -16.09 -18.75
N VAL A 666 -3.92 -15.55 -17.96
CA VAL A 666 -3.03 -14.47 -18.35
C VAL A 666 -1.59 -14.91 -18.07
N LEU A 667 -0.82 -15.14 -19.14
CA LEU A 667 0.62 -15.33 -19.05
C LEU A 667 1.30 -14.00 -19.36
N SER A 668 2.18 -13.54 -18.48
CA SER A 668 2.88 -12.27 -18.63
C SER A 668 4.38 -12.42 -18.47
N PHE A 669 5.13 -11.60 -19.19
CA PHE A 669 6.56 -11.40 -19.04
C PHE A 669 6.83 -9.91 -18.92
N VAL A 670 7.63 -9.50 -17.95
CA VAL A 670 8.04 -8.12 -17.74
C VAL A 670 9.55 -8.10 -17.51
N HIS A 671 10.25 -7.32 -18.31
CA HIS A 671 11.65 -6.98 -18.14
C HIS A 671 11.78 -5.51 -17.79
N ARG A 672 12.54 -5.19 -16.75
CA ARG A 672 12.86 -3.80 -16.35
C ARG A 672 14.33 -3.62 -16.12
N ASP A 673 14.89 -2.55 -16.69
CA ASP A 673 16.23 -2.05 -16.43
C ASP A 673 16.17 -0.70 -15.71
N GLY A 674 16.62 -0.69 -14.46
CA GLY A 674 16.76 0.52 -13.67
C GLY A 674 18.09 1.20 -13.93
N LYS A 675 18.03 2.51 -14.23
CA LYS A 675 19.18 3.33 -14.53
C LYS A 675 19.20 4.58 -13.68
N ASP A 676 20.39 5.17 -13.54
CA ASP A 676 20.62 6.36 -12.71
C ASP A 676 20.10 6.19 -11.27
N GLN A 677 20.09 4.94 -10.74
CA GLN A 677 19.65 4.67 -9.37
C GLN A 677 20.59 5.34 -8.37
N ILE A 678 20.01 5.88 -7.29
CA ILE A 678 20.77 6.65 -6.32
C ILE A 678 21.51 5.72 -5.38
N ASN A 679 22.82 5.86 -5.33
CA ASN A 679 23.71 5.21 -4.38
C ASN A 679 24.31 6.22 -3.40
N LEU A 680 24.63 5.74 -2.21
CA LEU A 680 25.38 6.48 -1.21
C LEU A 680 26.79 5.92 -1.12
N ARG A 681 27.80 6.78 -1.25
CA ARG A 681 29.21 6.42 -1.09
C ARG A 681 29.84 7.30 -0.01
N THR A 682 30.47 6.68 0.97
CA THR A 682 31.20 7.40 2.02
C THR A 682 32.70 7.41 1.71
N VAL A 683 33.29 8.59 1.63
CA VAL A 683 34.71 8.79 1.46
C VAL A 683 35.18 9.77 2.53
N ASN A 684 36.20 9.42 3.32
CA ASN A 684 36.73 10.27 4.39
C ASN A 684 35.66 10.80 5.35
N ASN A 685 34.75 9.93 5.81
CA ASN A 685 33.62 10.25 6.68
C ASN A 685 32.54 11.19 6.10
N THR A 686 32.61 11.52 4.81
CA THR A 686 31.57 12.25 4.12
C THR A 686 30.80 11.33 3.18
N ALA A 687 29.51 11.21 3.38
CA ALA A 687 28.64 10.47 2.48
C ALA A 687 28.24 11.34 1.30
N THR A 688 28.33 10.80 0.08
CA THR A 688 28.01 11.51 -1.15
C THR A 688 27.03 10.68 -1.97
N TYR A 689 25.93 11.29 -2.37
CA TYR A 689 24.99 10.67 -3.30
C TYR A 689 25.53 10.70 -4.73
N ASN A 690 25.22 9.64 -5.49
CA ASN A 690 25.58 9.54 -6.92
C ASN A 690 24.54 8.66 -7.65
N ASN A 691 24.56 8.69 -8.98
CA ASN A 691 23.66 7.94 -9.85
C ASN A 691 24.30 6.68 -10.48
N ASN A 692 25.22 6.03 -9.77
CA ASN A 692 25.91 4.84 -10.28
C ASN A 692 25.13 3.55 -10.08
N GLY A 693 23.95 3.61 -9.46
CA GLY A 693 23.10 2.47 -9.23
C GLY A 693 22.42 1.99 -10.51
N VAL A 694 22.35 0.67 -10.66
CA VAL A 694 21.62 -0.02 -11.72
C VAL A 694 20.86 -1.20 -11.13
N SER A 695 19.76 -1.56 -11.74
CA SER A 695 19.01 -2.79 -11.40
C SER A 695 18.48 -3.44 -12.68
N SER A 696 18.25 -4.74 -12.62
CA SER A 696 17.57 -5.47 -13.69
C SER A 696 16.65 -6.51 -13.10
N THR A 697 15.47 -6.66 -13.67
CA THR A 697 14.45 -7.60 -13.20
C THR A 697 13.75 -8.26 -14.37
N ASP A 698 13.70 -9.60 -14.34
CA ASP A 698 12.86 -10.40 -15.22
C ASP A 698 11.75 -11.03 -14.37
N THR A 699 10.49 -10.83 -14.75
CA THR A 699 9.34 -11.44 -14.08
C THR A 699 8.47 -12.17 -15.08
N VAL A 700 8.16 -13.44 -14.79
CA VAL A 700 7.15 -14.23 -15.50
C VAL A 700 6.00 -14.48 -14.54
N GLY A 701 4.78 -14.23 -14.97
CA GLY A 701 3.55 -14.46 -14.22
C GLY A 701 2.54 -15.27 -15.01
N LEU A 702 1.84 -16.17 -14.34
CA LEU A 702 0.66 -16.86 -14.87
C LEU A 702 -0.47 -16.70 -13.86
N SER A 703 -1.62 -16.24 -14.32
CA SER A 703 -2.86 -16.26 -13.55
C SER A 703 -3.93 -17.09 -14.25
N LEU A 704 -4.68 -17.86 -13.48
CA LEU A 704 -5.84 -18.64 -13.94
C LEU A 704 -7.02 -18.25 -13.05
N THR A 705 -8.10 -17.78 -13.66
CA THR A 705 -9.32 -17.35 -12.96
C THR A 705 -10.53 -18.00 -13.64
N ASN A 706 -11.48 -18.53 -12.89
CA ASN A 706 -12.74 -18.96 -13.50
C ASN A 706 -13.59 -17.73 -13.88
N SER A 707 -13.96 -17.64 -15.17
CA SER A 707 -14.73 -16.50 -15.72
C SER A 707 -16.14 -16.43 -15.13
N GLN A 708 -16.69 -17.58 -14.71
CA GLN A 708 -17.96 -17.69 -14.01
C GLN A 708 -17.78 -18.57 -12.78
N PRO A 709 -18.47 -18.30 -11.68
CA PRO A 709 -18.41 -19.17 -10.51
C PRO A 709 -18.86 -20.59 -10.84
N TRP A 710 -18.07 -21.56 -10.45
CA TRP A 710 -18.47 -22.96 -10.55
C TRP A 710 -19.60 -23.27 -9.58
N LYS A 711 -20.58 -24.05 -10.01
CA LYS A 711 -21.69 -24.50 -9.17
C LYS A 711 -21.51 -25.97 -8.84
N PHE A 712 -21.13 -26.28 -7.61
CA PHE A 712 -21.07 -27.64 -7.06
C PHE A 712 -21.26 -27.63 -5.55
N ALA A 713 -21.70 -28.76 -4.98
CA ALA A 713 -21.99 -28.92 -3.56
C ALA A 713 -22.92 -27.81 -3.03
N ASP A 714 -23.99 -27.48 -3.80
CA ASP A 714 -24.96 -26.42 -3.51
C ASP A 714 -24.37 -25.02 -3.27
N GLY A 715 -23.09 -24.85 -3.61
CA GLY A 715 -22.34 -23.62 -3.43
C GLY A 715 -21.90 -23.00 -4.76
N SER A 716 -21.52 -21.73 -4.69
CA SER A 716 -20.92 -20.94 -5.76
C SER A 716 -19.45 -20.75 -5.46
N TRP A 717 -18.57 -21.23 -6.36
CA TRP A 717 -17.12 -21.26 -6.12
C TRP A 717 -16.35 -20.39 -7.08
N ARG A 718 -15.46 -19.58 -6.54
CA ARG A 718 -14.51 -18.77 -7.29
C ARG A 718 -13.10 -19.22 -7.01
N SER A 719 -12.27 -19.22 -8.05
CA SER A 719 -10.87 -19.63 -7.95
C SER A 719 -9.96 -18.68 -8.69
N ILE A 720 -8.87 -18.32 -8.05
CA ILE A 720 -7.75 -17.58 -8.66
C ILE A 720 -6.48 -18.33 -8.31
N LEU A 721 -5.74 -18.80 -9.32
CA LEU A 721 -4.42 -19.35 -9.16
C LEU A 721 -3.41 -18.41 -9.80
N THR A 722 -2.41 -17.99 -9.05
CA THR A 722 -1.31 -17.14 -9.53
C THR A 722 0.02 -17.81 -9.30
N LEU A 723 0.86 -17.83 -10.33
CA LEU A 723 2.25 -18.24 -10.24
C LEU A 723 3.12 -17.06 -10.67
N SER A 724 4.21 -16.81 -9.98
CA SER A 724 5.16 -15.77 -10.36
C SER A 724 6.57 -16.23 -10.11
N HIS A 725 7.44 -15.97 -11.08
CA HIS A 725 8.89 -16.14 -10.97
C HIS A 725 9.56 -14.82 -11.31
N SER A 726 10.46 -14.35 -10.45
CA SER A 726 11.20 -13.12 -10.66
C SER A 726 12.68 -13.33 -10.37
N LYS A 727 13.52 -12.88 -11.29
CA LYS A 727 14.96 -12.78 -11.10
C LYS A 727 15.32 -11.30 -10.97
N TYR A 728 15.90 -10.93 -9.86
CA TYR A 728 16.25 -9.55 -9.53
C TYR A 728 17.75 -9.43 -9.27
N SER A 729 18.36 -8.40 -9.82
CA SER A 729 19.74 -8.01 -9.56
C SER A 729 19.83 -6.49 -9.40
N THR A 730 20.66 -6.03 -8.48
CA THR A 730 20.93 -4.60 -8.27
C THR A 730 22.31 -4.39 -7.65
N ASN A 731 22.93 -3.28 -7.99
CA ASN A 731 24.07 -2.75 -7.26
C ASN A 731 23.70 -1.52 -6.41
N ASN A 732 22.40 -1.26 -6.26
CA ASN A 732 21.89 -0.16 -5.45
C ASN A 732 21.94 -0.52 -3.96
N ASN A 733 22.76 0.19 -3.17
CA ASN A 733 22.91 -0.03 -1.74
C ASN A 733 21.85 0.67 -0.88
N LEU A 734 20.93 1.43 -1.48
CA LEU A 734 19.78 2.01 -0.79
C LEU A 734 18.57 1.05 -0.72
N VAL A 735 18.71 -0.20 -1.17
CA VAL A 735 17.60 -1.18 -1.22
C VAL A 735 17.08 -1.54 0.17
N ASP A 736 17.96 -1.61 1.17
CA ASP A 736 17.62 -1.98 2.55
C ASP A 736 17.17 -0.80 3.43
N GLY A 737 16.84 0.32 2.82
CA GLY A 737 16.52 1.58 3.49
C GLY A 737 17.63 2.62 3.28
N TYR A 738 17.38 3.86 3.63
CA TYR A 738 18.36 4.96 3.58
C TYR A 738 19.53 4.79 4.55
N ASP A 739 19.69 3.63 5.11
CA ASP A 739 20.70 3.35 6.07
C ASP A 739 22.05 3.18 5.37
N GLY A 740 22.86 4.22 5.43
CA GLY A 740 24.24 4.24 4.96
C GLY A 740 25.18 3.30 5.72
N SER A 741 24.65 2.36 6.51
CA SER A 741 25.42 1.32 7.21
C SER A 741 25.96 0.22 6.31
N LEU A 742 25.48 0.14 5.06
CA LEU A 742 26.14 -0.66 4.03
C LEU A 742 27.33 0.11 3.52
N ASN A 743 28.42 0.03 4.29
CA ASN A 743 29.65 0.69 4.04
C ASN A 743 30.16 0.51 2.63
N ASN A 744 30.42 1.58 2.01
CA ASN A 744 31.14 1.75 0.79
C ASN A 744 32.53 1.22 0.92
N GLY A 745 32.89 0.30 0.08
CA GLY A 745 34.22 -0.22 0.02
C GLY A 745 34.25 -1.69 -0.33
N LEU A 746 35.44 -2.22 -0.24
CA LEU A 746 35.66 -3.65 -0.48
C LEU A 746 35.13 -4.49 0.67
N ILE A 747 34.49 -5.58 0.32
CA ILE A 747 34.01 -6.61 1.23
C ILE A 747 34.47 -7.98 0.73
N TYR A 748 34.57 -8.94 1.61
CA TYR A 748 34.62 -10.35 1.22
C TYR A 748 33.20 -10.90 1.06
N TYR A 749 32.93 -11.52 -0.07
CA TYR A 749 31.69 -12.23 -0.34
C TYR A 749 32.01 -13.64 -0.85
N ASN A 750 31.61 -14.66 -0.11
CA ASN A 750 31.97 -16.08 -0.34
C ASN A 750 33.47 -16.26 -0.56
N GLY A 751 34.28 -15.50 0.21
CA GLY A 751 35.73 -15.57 0.16
C GLY A 751 36.40 -14.71 -0.92
N VAL A 752 35.63 -14.14 -1.85
CA VAL A 752 36.09 -13.26 -2.93
C VAL A 752 35.99 -11.79 -2.50
N LEU A 753 36.98 -11.00 -2.83
CA LEU A 753 36.98 -9.55 -2.59
C LEU A 753 36.19 -8.86 -3.69
N ILE A 754 35.09 -8.18 -3.33
CA ILE A 754 34.21 -7.44 -4.24
C ILE A 754 33.90 -6.05 -3.68
N ASP A 755 33.37 -5.15 -4.51
CA ASP A 755 32.76 -3.92 -4.03
C ASP A 755 31.44 -4.24 -3.33
N SER A 756 31.12 -3.55 -2.23
CA SER A 756 29.91 -3.79 -1.43
C SER A 756 28.61 -3.61 -2.22
N SER A 757 28.64 -2.75 -3.26
CA SER A 757 27.51 -2.56 -4.18
C SER A 757 27.19 -3.77 -5.06
N GLN A 758 28.13 -4.72 -5.15
CA GLN A 758 27.94 -5.97 -5.92
C GLN A 758 27.36 -7.11 -5.09
N ARG A 759 27.16 -6.89 -3.78
CA ARG A 759 26.53 -7.89 -2.91
C ARG A 759 25.08 -8.12 -3.32
N PRO A 760 24.60 -9.38 -3.41
CA PRO A 760 23.19 -9.66 -3.66
C PRO A 760 22.28 -9.03 -2.61
N PRO A 761 21.08 -8.58 -3.00
CA PRO A 761 20.13 -8.00 -2.05
C PRO A 761 19.58 -9.07 -1.10
N ASN A 762 19.44 -8.72 0.18
CA ASN A 762 18.79 -9.57 1.18
C ASN A 762 17.29 -9.35 1.26
N ASN A 763 16.79 -8.30 0.64
CA ASN A 763 15.39 -7.91 0.75
C ASN A 763 14.67 -8.03 -0.59
N PHE A 764 13.38 -8.33 -0.57
CA PHE A 764 12.52 -8.48 -1.76
C PHE A 764 13.00 -9.55 -2.76
N ASN A 765 13.90 -10.43 -2.35
CA ASN A 765 14.60 -11.41 -3.19
C ASN A 765 13.88 -12.78 -3.28
N GLN A 766 12.57 -12.85 -3.00
CA GLN A 766 11.79 -14.07 -3.16
C GLN A 766 11.62 -14.42 -4.65
N PRO A 767 12.25 -15.51 -5.16
CA PRO A 767 12.23 -15.77 -6.61
C PRO A 767 10.86 -16.18 -7.10
N SER A 768 10.25 -17.17 -6.48
CA SER A 768 8.97 -17.70 -6.97
C SER A 768 7.95 -17.80 -5.85
N PHE A 769 6.70 -17.57 -6.21
CA PHE A 769 5.58 -17.94 -5.37
C PHE A 769 4.40 -18.45 -6.20
N VAL A 770 3.58 -19.26 -5.56
CA VAL A 770 2.27 -19.69 -6.03
C VAL A 770 1.26 -19.28 -5.00
N ARG A 771 0.15 -18.69 -5.45
CA ARG A 771 -1.00 -18.38 -4.62
C ARG A 771 -2.25 -18.95 -5.25
N MET A 772 -3.02 -19.68 -4.48
CA MET A 772 -4.33 -20.15 -4.85
C MET A 772 -5.36 -19.57 -3.87
N GLN A 773 -6.34 -18.87 -4.40
CA GLN A 773 -7.54 -18.48 -3.68
C GLN A 773 -8.70 -19.35 -4.16
N LEU A 774 -9.47 -19.89 -3.23
CA LEU A 774 -10.66 -20.68 -3.50
C LEU A 774 -11.75 -20.25 -2.52
N ASN A 775 -12.77 -19.56 -3.03
CA ASN A 775 -13.83 -18.97 -2.24
C ASN A 775 -15.16 -19.63 -2.56
N GLY A 776 -15.79 -20.22 -1.56
CA GLY A 776 -17.11 -20.85 -1.62
C GLY A 776 -18.17 -20.00 -0.95
N ALA A 777 -19.34 -19.88 -1.56
CA ALA A 777 -20.48 -19.16 -1.00
C ALA A 777 -21.74 -20.05 -1.08
N TRP A 778 -22.46 -20.16 0.02
CA TRP A 778 -23.75 -20.86 0.18
C TRP A 778 -24.76 -19.84 0.68
N ASP A 779 -25.28 -19.02 -0.20
CA ASP A 779 -26.16 -17.90 0.14
C ASP A 779 -27.43 -18.36 0.89
N GLN A 780 -27.95 -19.55 0.57
CA GLN A 780 -29.09 -20.15 1.24
C GLN A 780 -28.86 -20.44 2.72
N TYR A 781 -27.61 -20.66 3.13
CA TYR A 781 -27.23 -20.92 4.51
C TYR A 781 -26.57 -19.69 5.16
N GLY A 782 -26.33 -18.63 4.39
CA GLY A 782 -25.58 -17.46 4.83
C GLY A 782 -24.13 -17.77 5.16
N LEU A 783 -23.51 -18.75 4.47
CA LEU A 783 -22.16 -19.20 4.71
C LEU A 783 -21.22 -18.79 3.58
N ARG A 784 -20.02 -18.38 3.96
CA ARG A 784 -18.86 -18.24 3.05
C ARG A 784 -17.64 -18.92 3.65
N TRP A 785 -16.83 -19.48 2.78
CA TRP A 785 -15.55 -20.09 3.13
C TRP A 785 -14.49 -19.66 2.14
N ASN A 786 -13.59 -18.82 2.60
CA ASN A 786 -12.51 -18.28 1.80
C ASN A 786 -11.21 -18.99 2.17
N ASN A 787 -10.43 -19.35 1.17
CA ASN A 787 -9.15 -20.03 1.34
C ASN A 787 -8.07 -19.35 0.54
N GLN A 788 -6.91 -19.20 1.14
CA GLN A 788 -5.71 -18.74 0.47
C GLN A 788 -4.54 -19.66 0.79
N ILE A 789 -4.04 -20.34 -0.22
CA ILE A 789 -2.86 -21.22 -0.12
C ILE A 789 -1.69 -20.50 -0.79
N ASN A 790 -0.60 -20.33 -0.06
CA ASN A 790 0.61 -19.67 -0.53
C ASN A 790 1.78 -20.65 -0.47
N TRP A 791 2.49 -20.77 -1.59
CA TRP A 791 3.79 -21.44 -1.64
C TRP A 791 4.87 -20.44 -2.03
N ARG A 792 6.02 -20.52 -1.38
CA ARG A 792 7.21 -19.70 -1.67
C ARG A 792 8.39 -20.63 -1.91
N SER A 793 9.17 -20.37 -2.97
CA SER A 793 10.38 -21.13 -3.28
C SER A 793 11.47 -20.89 -2.23
N SER A 794 12.50 -21.70 -2.26
CA SER A 794 13.76 -21.38 -1.60
C SER A 794 14.32 -20.06 -2.11
N ARG A 795 15.07 -19.38 -1.25
CA ARG A 795 15.78 -18.13 -1.60
C ARG A 795 17.14 -18.07 -0.94
N GLN A 796 18.02 -17.24 -1.49
CA GLN A 796 19.30 -16.93 -0.88
C GLN A 796 19.13 -15.87 0.21
N ASP A 797 19.96 -15.97 1.22
CA ASP A 797 20.11 -14.99 2.29
C ASP A 797 21.61 -14.70 2.47
N VAL A 798 21.98 -13.47 2.82
CA VAL A 798 23.40 -13.07 2.95
C VAL A 798 23.70 -12.72 4.40
N PHE A 799 24.72 -13.32 4.95
CA PHE A 799 25.13 -13.12 6.34
C PHE A 799 26.48 -12.45 6.45
N GLN A 800 26.59 -11.58 7.42
CA GLN A 800 27.88 -11.07 7.85
C GLN A 800 28.51 -12.01 8.88
N LEU A 801 29.69 -12.50 8.57
CA LEU A 801 30.59 -13.19 9.50
C LEU A 801 31.52 -12.20 10.18
N ALA A 802 32.41 -12.72 11.05
CA ALA A 802 33.52 -11.93 11.58
C ALA A 802 34.35 -11.33 10.44
N ASN A 803 34.80 -10.09 10.62
CA ASN A 803 35.61 -9.40 9.62
C ASN A 803 36.83 -10.24 9.22
N LYS A 804 37.15 -10.24 7.95
CA LYS A 804 38.31 -10.91 7.37
C LYS A 804 39.30 -9.83 6.90
N ASN A 805 40.53 -9.87 7.38
CA ASN A 805 41.57 -8.87 7.07
C ASN A 805 41.09 -7.40 7.28
N GLY A 806 40.31 -7.18 8.34
CA GLY A 806 39.77 -5.84 8.65
C GLY A 806 38.57 -5.40 7.81
N LEU A 807 38.12 -6.18 6.82
CA LEU A 807 36.99 -5.90 5.96
C LEU A 807 35.77 -6.75 6.35
N PRO A 808 34.53 -6.25 6.14
CA PRO A 808 33.32 -7.02 6.31
C PRO A 808 33.35 -8.29 5.44
N ASN A 809 32.91 -9.40 6.01
CA ASN A 809 32.94 -10.71 5.35
C ASN A 809 31.53 -11.29 5.31
N PHE A 810 31.04 -11.58 4.14
CA PHE A 810 29.69 -12.08 3.91
C PHE A 810 29.71 -13.45 3.24
N VAL A 811 28.73 -14.27 3.59
CA VAL A 811 28.51 -15.60 2.96
C VAL A 811 27.04 -15.82 2.72
N ASP A 812 26.73 -16.69 1.75
CA ASP A 812 25.36 -17.09 1.47
C ASP A 812 24.86 -18.14 2.45
N GLY A 813 23.57 -18.05 2.73
CA GLY A 813 22.75 -19.09 3.30
C GLY A 813 21.53 -19.35 2.45
N THR A 814 20.84 -20.43 2.72
CA THR A 814 19.63 -20.81 1.98
C THR A 814 18.45 -20.91 2.92
N ILE A 815 17.36 -20.25 2.58
CA ILE A 815 16.05 -20.42 3.20
C ILE A 815 15.25 -21.42 2.40
N ALA A 816 14.71 -22.44 3.05
CA ALA A 816 13.98 -23.50 2.40
C ALA A 816 12.61 -23.02 1.87
N ALA A 817 12.12 -23.70 0.83
CA ALA A 817 10.77 -23.48 0.34
C ALA A 817 9.72 -23.90 1.37
N TYR A 818 8.59 -23.20 1.41
CA TYR A 818 7.51 -23.50 2.31
C TYR A 818 6.15 -23.08 1.75
N TRP A 819 5.09 -23.54 2.39
CA TRP A 819 3.74 -23.13 2.09
C TRP A 819 2.91 -22.91 3.35
N THR A 820 1.91 -22.04 3.24
CA THR A 820 0.93 -21.69 4.28
C THR A 820 -0.47 -21.78 3.71
N TRP A 821 -1.44 -21.98 4.60
CA TRP A 821 -2.85 -21.95 4.26
C TRP A 821 -3.57 -21.03 5.25
N ASP A 822 -4.28 -20.03 4.72
CA ASP A 822 -5.11 -19.11 5.46
C ASP A 822 -6.57 -19.40 5.11
N ALA A 823 -7.47 -19.41 6.09
CA ALA A 823 -8.89 -19.68 5.88
C ALA A 823 -9.75 -18.67 6.65
N SER A 824 -10.86 -18.25 6.03
CA SER A 824 -11.87 -17.41 6.66
C SER A 824 -13.24 -18.11 6.54
N PHE A 825 -13.97 -18.15 7.64
CA PHE A 825 -15.34 -18.63 7.71
C PHE A 825 -16.26 -17.50 8.14
N LEU A 826 -17.18 -17.14 7.29
CA LEU A 826 -18.16 -16.11 7.54
C LEU A 826 -19.55 -16.75 7.60
N TYR A 827 -20.28 -16.44 8.67
CA TYR A 827 -21.64 -16.92 8.88
C TYR A 827 -22.60 -15.76 9.16
N ARG A 828 -23.59 -15.60 8.29
CA ARG A 828 -24.71 -14.68 8.47
C ARG A 828 -25.99 -15.47 8.70
N PRO A 829 -26.51 -15.55 9.95
CA PRO A 829 -27.70 -16.32 10.24
C PRO A 829 -28.89 -15.90 9.37
N THR A 830 -29.56 -16.84 8.71
CA THR A 830 -30.68 -16.55 7.81
C THR A 830 -31.89 -16.01 8.55
N PHE A 831 -32.01 -16.34 9.86
CA PHE A 831 -33.05 -15.85 10.75
C PHE A 831 -32.75 -14.47 11.37
N TYR A 832 -31.51 -13.99 11.27
CA TYR A 832 -31.10 -12.67 11.77
C TYR A 832 -30.02 -12.06 10.87
N LYS A 833 -30.44 -11.60 9.69
CA LYS A 833 -29.56 -11.18 8.58
C LYS A 833 -28.69 -9.94 8.87
N ASN A 834 -29.00 -9.24 9.94
CA ASN A 834 -28.23 -8.05 10.36
C ASN A 834 -26.92 -8.40 11.07
N LEU A 835 -26.78 -9.62 11.56
CA LEU A 835 -25.61 -10.06 12.32
C LEU A 835 -24.77 -11.00 11.45
N GLU A 836 -23.45 -10.81 11.52
CA GLU A 836 -22.47 -11.63 10.82
C GLU A 836 -21.33 -11.96 11.77
N PHE A 837 -20.89 -13.20 11.76
CA PHE A 837 -19.74 -13.70 12.50
C PHE A 837 -18.69 -14.17 11.51
N GLU A 838 -17.43 -13.83 11.79
CA GLU A 838 -16.31 -14.25 10.98
C GLU A 838 -15.19 -14.79 11.87
N VAL A 839 -14.58 -15.88 11.42
CA VAL A 839 -13.41 -16.48 12.04
C VAL A 839 -12.35 -16.64 10.98
N ASP A 840 -11.26 -15.87 11.12
CA ASP A 840 -10.08 -16.05 10.28
C ASP A 840 -9.05 -16.90 11.01
N VAL A 841 -8.51 -17.87 10.31
CA VAL A 841 -7.40 -18.70 10.76
C VAL A 841 -6.24 -18.52 9.81
N LEU A 842 -5.30 -17.66 10.18
CA LEU A 842 -4.08 -17.48 9.41
C LEU A 842 -3.11 -18.62 9.72
N ASN A 843 -2.44 -19.14 8.69
CA ASN A 843 -1.53 -20.27 8.80
C ASN A 843 -2.14 -21.48 9.52
N VAL A 844 -3.26 -22.00 9.00
CA VAL A 844 -4.05 -23.13 9.55
C VAL A 844 -3.16 -24.30 9.96
N LEU A 845 -2.12 -24.60 9.19
CA LEU A 845 -1.22 -25.74 9.40
C LEU A 845 -0.10 -25.45 10.42
N ASN A 846 -0.07 -24.25 10.99
CA ASN A 846 0.95 -23.85 11.96
C ASN A 846 2.39 -24.04 11.45
N LYS A 847 2.66 -23.74 10.19
CA LYS A 847 4.01 -23.81 9.61
C LYS A 847 4.81 -22.57 10.01
N THR A 848 5.94 -22.77 10.63
CA THR A 848 6.84 -21.70 11.09
C THR A 848 8.21 -21.82 10.38
N PRO A 849 8.25 -21.54 9.06
CA PRO A 849 9.52 -21.58 8.33
C PRO A 849 10.47 -20.49 8.82
N ALA A 850 11.77 -20.70 8.62
CA ALA A 850 12.74 -19.65 8.85
C ALA A 850 12.58 -18.54 7.81
N LEU A 851 12.63 -17.29 8.24
CA LEU A 851 12.67 -16.08 7.42
C LEU A 851 14.10 -15.60 7.15
N THR A 852 15.02 -15.94 8.06
CA THR A 852 16.47 -15.75 7.89
C THR A 852 17.15 -17.10 8.06
N ALA A 853 18.20 -17.37 7.30
CA ALA A 853 18.92 -18.61 7.42
C ALA A 853 19.85 -18.59 8.66
N THR A 854 20.24 -19.76 9.14
CA THR A 854 21.28 -19.89 10.16
C THR A 854 22.65 -19.69 9.54
N ILE A 855 23.54 -18.96 10.18
CA ILE A 855 24.91 -18.78 9.73
C ILE A 855 25.55 -20.18 9.62
N PRO A 856 26.13 -20.56 8.46
CA PRO A 856 26.60 -21.92 8.21
C PRO A 856 27.63 -22.44 9.24
N THR A 857 28.37 -21.54 9.86
CA THR A 857 29.40 -21.87 10.88
C THR A 857 28.89 -21.80 12.32
N SER A 858 27.61 -21.43 12.54
CA SER A 858 27.05 -21.32 13.89
C SER A 858 26.36 -22.62 14.30
N THR A 859 26.67 -23.10 15.51
CA THR A 859 25.94 -24.18 16.16
C THR A 859 24.66 -23.70 16.85
N THR A 860 24.50 -22.38 17.00
CA THR A 860 23.32 -21.75 17.62
C THR A 860 22.34 -21.30 16.56
N ASP A 861 21.09 -21.76 16.67
CA ASP A 861 20.01 -21.28 15.82
C ASP A 861 19.69 -19.82 16.16
N ARG A 862 19.93 -18.93 15.19
CA ARG A 862 19.62 -17.48 15.22
C ARG A 862 18.56 -17.09 14.20
N SER A 863 17.88 -18.07 13.63
CA SER A 863 16.87 -17.82 12.61
C SER A 863 15.67 -17.06 13.19
N GLN A 864 15.19 -16.06 12.47
CA GLN A 864 13.87 -15.53 12.68
C GLN A 864 12.87 -16.45 11.98
N TYR A 865 11.74 -16.71 12.60
CA TYR A 865 10.71 -17.58 12.08
C TYR A 865 9.46 -16.80 11.66
N ALA A 866 8.76 -17.28 10.65
CA ALA A 866 7.45 -16.77 10.28
C ALA A 866 6.43 -17.02 11.40
N ASN A 867 5.40 -16.18 11.41
CA ASN A 867 4.27 -16.34 12.32
C ASN A 867 3.66 -17.74 12.22
N GLY A 868 3.41 -18.36 13.36
CA GLY A 868 2.59 -19.56 13.47
C GLY A 868 1.11 -19.27 13.22
N ARG A 869 0.25 -20.21 13.57
CA ARG A 869 -1.21 -20.04 13.46
C ARG A 869 -1.68 -18.87 14.31
N GLU A 870 -2.61 -18.08 13.74
CA GLU A 870 -3.30 -17.00 14.44
C GLU A 870 -4.79 -17.04 14.13
N ILE A 871 -5.59 -16.87 15.16
CA ILE A 871 -7.04 -16.88 15.07
C ILE A 871 -7.56 -15.46 15.34
N TRP A 872 -8.41 -14.97 14.45
CA TRP A 872 -9.15 -13.75 14.59
C TRP A 872 -10.64 -14.05 14.70
N LEU A 873 -11.31 -13.32 15.56
CA LEU A 873 -12.75 -13.39 15.75
C LEU A 873 -13.36 -12.05 15.44
N GLN A 874 -14.35 -12.03 14.56
CA GLN A 874 -15.03 -10.79 14.16
C GLN A 874 -16.54 -10.94 14.27
N MET A 875 -17.19 -9.86 14.68
CA MET A 875 -18.63 -9.71 14.66
C MET A 875 -18.98 -8.41 13.95
N THR A 876 -19.91 -8.48 13.00
CA THR A 876 -20.38 -7.32 12.25
C THR A 876 -21.90 -7.23 12.35
N TYR A 877 -22.38 -6.02 12.64
CA TYR A 877 -23.81 -5.71 12.67
C TYR A 877 -24.12 -4.70 11.55
N ARG A 878 -25.14 -5.01 10.75
CA ARG A 878 -25.59 -4.19 9.61
C ARG A 878 -27.08 -3.91 9.71
N PHE A 879 -27.50 -2.68 9.43
CA PHE A 879 -28.89 -2.31 9.28
C PHE A 879 -29.13 -1.16 8.30
#